data_5cd0e1481b270cbd92f20332891d070a
#
_entry.id   5cd0e1481b270cbd92f20332891d070a
#
_cell.length_a   1.000
_cell.length_b   1.000
_cell.length_c   1.000
_cell.angle_alpha   90.00
_cell.angle_beta   90.00
_cell.angle_gamma   90.00
#
_symmetry.space_group_name_H-M   'P 1'
#
loop_
_entity.id
_entity.type
_entity.pdbx_description
1 polymer ?
#
loop_
_entity_poly.entity_id
_entity_poly.type
_entity_poly.pdbx_seq_one_letter_code
_entity_poly.pdbx_strand_id
1 'polypeptide(L)'
;MTGELVAALRRAGVAEVDDSARRRAEYSTDASLYRVPPQVVAFPRDPDEAAAVVATCLELGVPLTARGAGTSIAGNAVGPGVVMDLSRHLRRVLALDPEAATATVQPGAVLDDLQAAARPSGLRFGPDPSTHSRCTLGGMIGNNACGSRALAYGRTADNVLELEVVDGTGRRLRAGTGTVGQLPELEAVVRANLAPIRTQFGRFGRQISGYSLEHLLPERGCDLARALVGSEGTLAVALEATVRLVQAPVATVLVVLGYPDMAAAADAVGAVLPQRPVACEGIDARIIDVVRRRGRAVPELPKGGGWLLVELAGATPAEAEAAAGRLVGAAGGDALASRVLTDPAQAAAIWRIREDGAGFGGRSPAGAPAWAGWEDAAVPPDRLGAYLREFEALLADHGLDGIPYGHFGDGCVHMRIDFPFDRPEGRGVYRSFVEQAADLVARHGGSMSGEHGDGRARSELLPRMYEPAAIAAMGAVKAVFDPRDLLNPGVLVRPRPFDADLRRTMVRPVTTRLGFRYTEDGGDLTSAVHRCTGIGRCVADNTAAGGVMCPSWLATRDEKDTTRGRSRVLQEAVNGTLVRGLASPEVQEALDLCLACKGCASDCPTGVDMATYKAEVLHQTYRGRLRPAAHYSLGWLPRWAAVASRAPRLANRLLTTPTLAGLGRRLGGVDHRRPLPTLATRTLRAWWRRRPPPGPGPAGSPRVLLWPDTFTNHFAPGAGRAAVRVLEDAGYRVELPDRPVCCGLTWISTGQLDTAKRVLRRTVDHLAALVGGEETAPGGGGPGAGGGGAGAGRAGPGAGRGVPLVGLEPSCLAVLRHDALQLLGADDPAAAAVARAASTLAEVLGATPGWRPPDLDGLAVVAQPHCHQHAVLGWEADRDLLARAGCQVTAVGGCCGLAGNFGAERGHHD
;
A
#
# COMPACT_ATOMS: atom_id res chain seq x y z
N MET A 1 -24.52 -12.38 -25.17
CA MET A 1 -23.14 -12.86 -24.90
C MET A 1 -22.81 -12.88 -23.42
N THR A 2 -22.70 -11.72 -22.68
CA THR A 2 -22.30 -11.77 -21.25
C THR A 2 -23.30 -12.54 -20.38
N GLY A 3 -24.62 -12.34 -20.54
CA GLY A 3 -25.63 -13.08 -19.79
C GLY A 3 -25.65 -14.59 -20.10
N GLU A 4 -25.34 -15.00 -21.31
CA GLU A 4 -25.18 -16.38 -21.71
C GLU A 4 -23.95 -17.03 -21.05
N LEU A 5 -22.82 -16.32 -21.01
CA LEU A 5 -21.59 -16.74 -20.31
C LEU A 5 -21.85 -16.94 -18.82
N VAL A 6 -22.51 -15.98 -18.15
CA VAL A 6 -22.89 -16.11 -16.72
C VAL A 6 -23.80 -17.31 -16.50
N ALA A 7 -24.78 -17.51 -17.36
CA ALA A 7 -25.69 -18.64 -17.26
C ALA A 7 -24.98 -20.00 -17.49
N ALA A 8 -24.02 -20.06 -18.42
CA ALA A 8 -23.20 -21.25 -18.67
C ALA A 8 -22.32 -21.58 -17.47
N LEU A 9 -21.60 -20.63 -16.91
CA LEU A 9 -20.76 -20.80 -15.72
C LEU A 9 -21.58 -21.31 -14.52
N ARG A 10 -22.77 -20.73 -14.30
CA ARG A 10 -23.66 -21.19 -13.23
C ARG A 10 -24.19 -22.60 -13.45
N ARG A 11 -24.53 -22.96 -14.71
CA ARG A 11 -24.93 -24.34 -15.05
C ARG A 11 -23.79 -25.35 -14.86
N ALA A 12 -22.55 -24.92 -15.08
CA ALA A 12 -21.37 -25.72 -14.83
C ALA A 12 -21.01 -25.84 -13.34
N GLY A 13 -21.80 -25.27 -12.43
CA GLY A 13 -21.65 -25.40 -11.00
C GLY A 13 -20.84 -24.26 -10.34
N VAL A 14 -20.38 -23.25 -11.10
CA VAL A 14 -19.64 -22.13 -10.52
C VAL A 14 -20.59 -21.23 -9.72
N ALA A 15 -20.46 -21.30 -8.40
CA ALA A 15 -21.42 -20.69 -7.49
C ALA A 15 -21.36 -19.15 -7.47
N GLU A 16 -20.17 -18.57 -7.60
CA GLU A 16 -19.96 -17.13 -7.49
C GLU A 16 -19.40 -16.54 -8.80
N VAL A 17 -20.28 -15.83 -9.52
CA VAL A 17 -20.02 -15.20 -10.83
C VAL A 17 -20.65 -13.81 -10.84
N ASP A 18 -19.90 -12.78 -11.20
CA ASP A 18 -20.34 -11.37 -11.17
C ASP A 18 -19.92 -10.62 -12.45
N ASP A 19 -20.89 -10.10 -13.19
CA ASP A 19 -20.70 -9.29 -14.41
C ASP A 19 -21.08 -7.81 -14.23
N SER A 20 -21.34 -7.39 -12.99
CA SER A 20 -21.72 -6.02 -12.68
C SER A 20 -20.63 -5.03 -13.11
N ALA A 21 -21.03 -3.82 -13.50
CA ALA A 21 -20.11 -2.76 -13.89
C ALA A 21 -19.08 -2.44 -12.78
N ARG A 22 -19.52 -2.47 -11.53
CA ARG A 22 -18.66 -2.30 -10.35
C ARG A 22 -17.58 -3.38 -10.28
N ARG A 23 -17.97 -4.66 -10.34
CA ARG A 23 -17.03 -5.77 -10.25
C ARG A 23 -16.02 -5.76 -11.41
N ARG A 24 -16.50 -5.51 -12.60
CA ARG A 24 -15.66 -5.38 -13.80
C ARG A 24 -14.66 -4.21 -13.68
N ALA A 25 -15.06 -3.11 -13.05
CA ALA A 25 -14.19 -1.98 -12.75
C ALA A 25 -13.08 -2.37 -11.75
N GLU A 26 -13.42 -3.08 -10.68
CA GLU A 26 -12.46 -3.56 -9.67
C GLU A 26 -11.37 -4.48 -10.28
N TYR A 27 -11.73 -5.25 -11.30
CA TYR A 27 -10.84 -6.22 -11.95
C TYR A 27 -10.28 -5.76 -13.29
N SER A 28 -10.57 -4.53 -13.71
CA SER A 28 -10.07 -3.98 -14.98
C SER A 28 -8.58 -3.67 -14.99
N THR A 29 -7.94 -3.58 -13.81
CA THR A 29 -6.51 -3.30 -13.67
C THR A 29 -5.88 -4.21 -12.61
N ASP A 30 -4.59 -4.44 -12.72
CA ASP A 30 -3.72 -4.97 -11.65
C ASP A 30 -2.85 -3.84 -11.08
N ALA A 31 -1.56 -4.09 -10.78
CA ALA A 31 -0.65 -3.02 -10.36
C ALA A 31 0.13 -2.40 -11.54
N SER A 32 -0.20 -2.77 -12.76
CA SER A 32 0.45 -2.32 -13.99
C SER A 32 -0.15 -1.03 -14.55
N LEU A 33 0.36 -0.65 -15.71
CA LEU A 33 -0.15 0.47 -16.53
C LEU A 33 -1.45 0.16 -17.27
N TYR A 34 -1.87 -1.09 -17.31
CA TYR A 34 -2.93 -1.55 -18.22
C TYR A 34 -4.31 -1.50 -17.59
N ARG A 35 -5.30 -1.25 -18.47
CA ARG A 35 -6.71 -1.33 -18.15
C ARG A 35 -7.42 -2.19 -19.18
N VAL A 36 -7.82 -3.40 -18.78
CA VAL A 36 -8.54 -4.37 -19.62
C VAL A 36 -9.79 -4.83 -18.87
N PRO A 37 -10.96 -4.23 -19.14
CA PRO A 37 -12.19 -4.63 -18.47
C PRO A 37 -12.59 -6.06 -18.83
N PRO A 38 -12.77 -6.97 -17.85
CA PRO A 38 -13.27 -8.30 -18.11
C PRO A 38 -14.76 -8.28 -18.52
N GLN A 39 -15.23 -9.34 -19.14
CA GLN A 39 -16.66 -9.56 -19.32
C GLN A 39 -17.32 -9.99 -18.02
N VAL A 40 -16.67 -10.92 -17.31
CA VAL A 40 -17.16 -11.58 -16.09
C VAL A 40 -16.00 -11.82 -15.14
N VAL A 41 -16.27 -11.79 -13.84
CA VAL A 41 -15.36 -12.27 -12.81
C VAL A 41 -15.95 -13.50 -12.14
N ALA A 42 -15.18 -14.59 -12.07
CA ALA A 42 -15.55 -15.85 -11.43
C ALA A 42 -14.68 -16.10 -10.20
N PHE A 43 -15.29 -16.63 -9.14
CA PHE A 43 -14.64 -16.92 -7.85
C PHE A 43 -14.84 -18.39 -7.49
N PRO A 44 -14.06 -19.32 -8.04
CA PRO A 44 -14.21 -20.74 -7.75
C PRO A 44 -13.91 -21.02 -6.29
N ARG A 45 -14.72 -21.91 -5.69
CA ARG A 45 -14.61 -22.29 -4.26
C ARG A 45 -13.71 -23.48 -4.02
N ASP A 46 -13.52 -24.27 -5.07
CA ASP A 46 -12.67 -25.46 -5.06
C ASP A 46 -12.01 -25.69 -6.42
N PRO A 47 -11.08 -26.65 -6.53
CA PRO A 47 -10.40 -26.99 -7.78
C PRO A 47 -11.36 -27.46 -8.91
N ASP A 48 -12.48 -28.07 -8.58
CA ASP A 48 -13.42 -28.57 -9.57
C ASP A 48 -14.25 -27.43 -10.17
N GLU A 49 -14.69 -26.45 -9.37
CA GLU A 49 -15.26 -25.21 -9.89
C GLU A 49 -14.24 -24.44 -10.78
N ALA A 50 -12.96 -24.42 -10.42
CA ALA A 50 -11.93 -23.78 -11.24
C ALA A 50 -11.77 -24.48 -12.59
N ALA A 51 -11.75 -25.82 -12.60
CA ALA A 51 -11.73 -26.61 -13.84
C ALA A 51 -12.99 -26.39 -14.67
N ALA A 52 -14.17 -26.27 -14.03
CA ALA A 52 -15.43 -25.98 -14.70
C ALA A 52 -15.44 -24.59 -15.38
N VAL A 53 -14.79 -23.58 -14.77
CA VAL A 53 -14.59 -22.27 -15.42
C VAL A 53 -13.77 -22.42 -16.68
N VAL A 54 -12.63 -23.16 -16.63
CA VAL A 54 -11.78 -23.41 -17.79
C VAL A 54 -12.57 -24.10 -18.89
N ALA A 55 -13.27 -25.21 -18.57
CA ALA A 55 -14.07 -25.98 -19.53
C ALA A 55 -15.15 -25.11 -20.20
N THR A 56 -15.87 -24.30 -19.44
CA THR A 56 -16.90 -23.39 -19.98
C THR A 56 -16.29 -22.34 -20.91
N CYS A 57 -15.12 -21.78 -20.54
CA CYS A 57 -14.41 -20.83 -21.40
C CYS A 57 -13.96 -21.49 -22.72
N LEU A 58 -13.49 -22.73 -22.65
CA LEU A 58 -13.11 -23.50 -23.83
C LEU A 58 -14.33 -23.80 -24.73
N GLU A 59 -15.44 -24.23 -24.16
CA GLU A 59 -16.66 -24.50 -24.91
C GLU A 59 -17.14 -23.26 -25.67
N LEU A 60 -17.20 -22.11 -24.98
CA LEU A 60 -17.73 -20.89 -25.56
C LEU A 60 -16.70 -20.07 -26.36
N GLY A 61 -15.43 -20.47 -26.38
CA GLY A 61 -14.35 -19.72 -27.03
C GLY A 61 -14.07 -18.36 -26.38
N VAL A 62 -14.25 -18.27 -25.06
CA VAL A 62 -14.05 -17.02 -24.30
C VAL A 62 -12.67 -17.04 -23.66
N PRO A 63 -11.86 -15.96 -23.80
CA PRO A 63 -10.60 -15.85 -23.12
C PRO A 63 -10.72 -15.96 -21.60
N LEU A 64 -9.71 -16.58 -20.96
CA LEU A 64 -9.61 -16.75 -19.52
C LEU A 64 -8.29 -16.18 -19.01
N THR A 65 -8.33 -15.38 -17.95
CA THR A 65 -7.15 -14.90 -17.21
C THR A 65 -7.27 -15.36 -15.76
N ALA A 66 -6.38 -16.22 -15.31
CA ALA A 66 -6.26 -16.58 -13.91
C ALA A 66 -5.61 -15.42 -13.12
N ARG A 67 -6.12 -15.17 -11.90
CA ARG A 67 -5.67 -14.06 -11.08
C ARG A 67 -5.52 -14.49 -9.61
N GLY A 68 -4.38 -14.18 -9.03
CA GLY A 68 -4.16 -14.20 -7.59
C GLY A 68 -4.49 -12.85 -6.96
N ALA A 69 -3.59 -12.31 -6.16
CA ALA A 69 -3.79 -11.03 -5.46
C ALA A 69 -3.86 -9.78 -6.36
N GLY A 70 -3.64 -9.91 -7.67
CA GLY A 70 -3.64 -8.77 -8.61
C GLY A 70 -2.57 -7.74 -8.31
N THR A 71 -1.41 -8.18 -7.83
CA THR A 71 -0.23 -7.35 -7.53
C THR A 71 0.78 -7.29 -8.67
N SER A 72 0.53 -8.01 -9.77
CA SER A 72 1.38 -7.96 -10.96
C SER A 72 1.49 -6.56 -11.53
N ILE A 73 2.70 -6.17 -11.91
CA ILE A 73 3.02 -4.86 -12.48
C ILE A 73 3.35 -4.93 -13.98
N ALA A 74 3.30 -6.14 -14.55
CA ALA A 74 3.49 -6.37 -15.98
C ALA A 74 2.19 -6.49 -16.79
N GLY A 75 1.01 -6.52 -16.14
CA GLY A 75 -0.28 -6.61 -16.83
C GLY A 75 -0.68 -8.02 -17.25
N ASN A 76 -0.17 -9.04 -16.58
CA ASN A 76 -0.51 -10.44 -16.83
C ASN A 76 -1.72 -10.95 -16.02
N ALA A 77 -2.25 -10.15 -15.08
CA ALA A 77 -3.43 -10.50 -14.27
C ALA A 77 -4.70 -9.77 -14.71
N VAL A 78 -4.77 -9.28 -15.95
CA VAL A 78 -5.93 -8.62 -16.56
C VAL A 78 -6.24 -9.18 -17.93
N GLY A 79 -7.51 -9.33 -18.26
CA GLY A 79 -7.93 -9.92 -19.53
C GLY A 79 -9.37 -9.57 -19.95
N PRO A 80 -9.70 -9.68 -21.25
CA PRO A 80 -10.97 -9.20 -21.79
C PRO A 80 -12.15 -10.16 -21.60
N GLY A 81 -11.88 -11.42 -21.24
CA GLY A 81 -12.92 -12.47 -21.09
C GLY A 81 -13.34 -12.69 -19.65
N VAL A 82 -13.18 -13.90 -19.16
CA VAL A 82 -13.36 -14.25 -17.76
C VAL A 82 -12.06 -13.95 -17.00
N VAL A 83 -12.15 -13.20 -15.92
CA VAL A 83 -11.09 -13.16 -14.91
C VAL A 83 -11.48 -14.08 -13.77
N MET A 84 -10.68 -15.13 -13.54
CA MET A 84 -10.89 -16.12 -12.49
C MET A 84 -10.02 -15.78 -11.29
N ASP A 85 -10.64 -15.31 -10.22
CA ASP A 85 -9.95 -14.98 -8.97
C ASP A 85 -9.81 -16.21 -8.08
N LEU A 86 -8.59 -16.69 -7.94
CA LEU A 86 -8.24 -17.86 -7.11
C LEU A 86 -7.92 -17.46 -5.67
N SER A 87 -7.79 -16.16 -5.37
CA SER A 87 -7.34 -15.68 -4.05
C SER A 87 -8.45 -15.63 -3.01
N ARG A 88 -9.72 -15.60 -3.44
CA ARG A 88 -10.86 -15.40 -2.54
C ARG A 88 -11.17 -16.64 -1.71
N HIS A 89 -11.21 -17.82 -2.33
CA HIS A 89 -11.63 -19.06 -1.68
C HIS A 89 -10.53 -20.13 -1.64
N LEU A 90 -9.69 -20.24 -2.67
CA LEU A 90 -8.65 -21.27 -2.79
C LEU A 90 -7.35 -20.83 -2.08
N ARG A 91 -7.38 -20.61 -0.76
CA ARG A 91 -6.33 -19.93 0.00
C ARG A 91 -5.73 -20.72 1.16
N ARG A 92 -5.96 -22.03 1.20
CA ARG A 92 -5.51 -22.85 2.31
C ARG A 92 -4.10 -23.41 2.10
N VAL A 93 -3.34 -23.54 3.19
CA VAL A 93 -2.25 -24.49 3.34
C VAL A 93 -2.90 -25.83 3.67
N LEU A 94 -2.79 -26.80 2.76
CA LEU A 94 -3.50 -28.08 2.85
C LEU A 94 -2.74 -29.08 3.71
N ALA A 95 -1.41 -29.13 3.55
CA ALA A 95 -0.53 -30.01 4.30
C ALA A 95 0.83 -29.32 4.51
N LEU A 96 1.50 -29.68 5.60
CA LEU A 96 2.87 -29.30 5.89
C LEU A 96 3.57 -30.55 6.45
N ASP A 97 4.66 -30.93 5.82
CA ASP A 97 5.52 -32.04 6.24
C ASP A 97 6.89 -31.47 6.64
N PRO A 98 7.17 -31.34 7.95
CA PRO A 98 8.44 -30.82 8.42
C PRO A 98 9.63 -31.76 8.16
N GLU A 99 9.43 -33.08 8.10
CA GLU A 99 10.49 -34.05 7.86
C GLU A 99 10.94 -34.03 6.41
N ALA A 100 9.99 -34.00 5.47
CA ALA A 100 10.25 -33.84 4.05
C ALA A 100 10.59 -32.38 3.67
N ALA A 101 10.40 -31.43 4.59
CA ALA A 101 10.52 -29.99 4.35
C ALA A 101 9.67 -29.54 3.14
N THR A 102 8.39 -29.92 3.12
CA THR A 102 7.46 -29.59 2.04
C THR A 102 6.15 -29.02 2.59
N ALA A 103 5.43 -28.29 1.74
CA ALA A 103 4.07 -27.87 1.97
C ALA A 103 3.22 -28.04 0.72
N THR A 104 1.96 -28.45 0.87
CA THR A 104 0.96 -28.46 -0.20
C THR A 104 -0.02 -27.33 0.03
N VAL A 105 -0.22 -26.50 -0.99
CA VAL A 105 -0.95 -25.24 -0.90
C VAL A 105 -1.93 -25.07 -2.05
N GLN A 106 -3.02 -24.36 -1.79
CA GLN A 106 -3.90 -23.87 -2.82
C GLN A 106 -3.33 -22.58 -3.46
N PRO A 107 -3.66 -22.27 -4.73
CA PRO A 107 -3.03 -21.18 -5.48
C PRO A 107 -3.29 -19.78 -4.87
N GLY A 108 -4.37 -19.59 -4.15
CA GLY A 108 -4.70 -18.35 -3.45
C GLY A 108 -4.09 -18.21 -2.05
N ALA A 109 -3.35 -19.21 -1.55
CA ALA A 109 -2.66 -19.11 -0.26
C ALA A 109 -1.66 -17.94 -0.28
N VAL A 110 -1.72 -17.08 0.75
CA VAL A 110 -0.81 -15.94 0.87
C VAL A 110 0.53 -16.43 1.41
N LEU A 111 1.63 -15.87 0.91
CA LEU A 111 2.97 -16.29 1.34
C LEU A 111 3.17 -16.17 2.84
N ASP A 112 2.74 -15.08 3.48
CA ASP A 112 2.86 -14.92 4.93
C ASP A 112 2.05 -15.95 5.73
N ASP A 113 0.91 -16.42 5.21
CA ASP A 113 0.14 -17.50 5.83
C ASP A 113 0.94 -18.81 5.81
N LEU A 114 1.63 -19.12 4.70
CA LEU A 114 2.55 -20.27 4.62
C LEU A 114 3.77 -20.09 5.55
N GLN A 115 4.37 -18.90 5.58
CA GLN A 115 5.50 -18.60 6.47
C GLN A 115 5.11 -18.76 7.94
N ALA A 116 3.91 -18.31 8.32
CA ALA A 116 3.39 -18.46 9.67
C ALA A 116 3.16 -19.94 10.04
N ALA A 117 2.65 -20.74 9.11
CA ALA A 117 2.42 -22.17 9.31
C ALA A 117 3.74 -22.96 9.44
N ALA A 118 4.77 -22.61 8.67
CA ALA A 118 6.07 -23.31 8.65
C ALA A 118 7.00 -22.91 9.82
N ARG A 119 6.84 -21.71 10.36
CA ARG A 119 7.71 -21.13 11.41
C ARG A 119 7.89 -22.03 12.65
N PRO A 120 6.85 -22.68 13.21
CA PRO A 120 7.02 -23.55 14.38
C PRO A 120 7.99 -24.71 14.16
N SER A 121 8.20 -25.13 12.91
CA SER A 121 9.14 -26.19 12.52
C SER A 121 10.52 -25.64 12.14
N GLY A 122 10.79 -24.32 12.31
CA GLY A 122 12.03 -23.68 11.89
C GLY A 122 12.19 -23.59 10.36
N LEU A 123 11.11 -23.79 9.62
CA LEU A 123 11.09 -23.81 8.17
C LEU A 123 10.46 -22.52 7.60
N ARG A 124 10.77 -22.26 6.33
CA ARG A 124 10.17 -21.20 5.55
C ARG A 124 10.12 -21.55 4.06
N PHE A 125 9.25 -20.91 3.31
CA PHE A 125 9.36 -20.88 1.85
C PHE A 125 10.47 -19.91 1.46
N GLY A 126 11.38 -20.32 0.57
CA GLY A 126 12.60 -19.57 0.28
C GLY A 126 12.37 -18.20 -0.39
N PRO A 127 11.68 -18.14 -1.55
CA PRO A 127 11.37 -16.90 -2.26
C PRO A 127 10.57 -15.91 -1.40
N ASP A 128 10.96 -14.63 -1.43
CA ASP A 128 10.44 -13.62 -0.51
C ASP A 128 10.24 -12.26 -1.19
N PRO A 129 9.28 -12.15 -2.12
CA PRO A 129 8.99 -10.89 -2.79
C PRO A 129 8.45 -9.85 -1.80
N SER A 130 8.68 -8.57 -2.07
CA SER A 130 8.23 -7.44 -1.23
C SER A 130 6.70 -7.39 -1.01
N THR A 131 5.98 -8.18 -1.76
CA THR A 131 4.52 -8.36 -1.62
C THR A 131 4.13 -9.54 -0.73
N HIS A 132 5.05 -10.18 -0.01
CA HIS A 132 4.86 -11.40 0.79
C HIS A 132 3.58 -11.41 1.64
N SER A 133 3.22 -10.27 2.23
CA SER A 133 2.02 -10.13 3.07
C SER A 133 0.68 -10.22 2.33
N ARG A 134 0.72 -10.35 0.98
CA ARG A 134 -0.48 -10.31 0.14
C ARG A 134 -0.38 -11.07 -1.18
N CYS A 135 0.81 -11.34 -1.71
CA CYS A 135 0.96 -12.16 -2.90
C CYS A 135 0.50 -13.60 -2.61
N THR A 136 -0.02 -14.26 -3.64
CA THR A 136 -0.47 -15.64 -3.53
C THR A 136 0.55 -16.59 -4.15
N LEU A 137 0.63 -17.83 -3.65
CA LEU A 137 1.55 -18.84 -4.18
C LEU A 137 1.29 -19.09 -5.67
N GLY A 138 0.01 -19.16 -6.12
CA GLY A 138 -0.31 -19.29 -7.54
C GLY A 138 0.13 -18.09 -8.36
N GLY A 139 0.09 -16.87 -7.81
CA GLY A 139 0.65 -15.67 -8.45
C GLY A 139 2.18 -15.73 -8.55
N MET A 140 2.86 -16.20 -7.51
CA MET A 140 4.31 -16.41 -7.50
C MET A 140 4.72 -17.47 -8.52
N ILE A 141 3.95 -18.56 -8.62
CA ILE A 141 4.15 -19.63 -9.62
C ILE A 141 3.96 -19.06 -11.03
N GLY A 142 2.89 -18.29 -11.26
CA GLY A 142 2.60 -17.69 -12.56
C GLY A 142 3.73 -16.80 -13.07
N ASN A 143 4.37 -16.03 -12.20
CA ASN A 143 5.41 -15.06 -12.58
C ASN A 143 6.85 -15.58 -12.37
N ASN A 144 7.06 -16.71 -11.73
CA ASN A 144 8.37 -17.16 -11.23
C ASN A 144 8.99 -16.10 -10.28
N ALA A 145 8.18 -15.60 -9.35
CA ALA A 145 8.60 -14.56 -8.41
C ALA A 145 9.81 -15.00 -7.57
N CYS A 146 10.68 -14.07 -7.24
CA CYS A 146 11.94 -14.31 -6.57
C CYS A 146 12.05 -13.61 -5.21
N GLY A 147 12.11 -12.28 -5.22
CA GLY A 147 12.36 -11.47 -4.03
C GLY A 147 13.83 -11.41 -3.62
N SER A 148 14.06 -10.75 -2.47
CA SER A 148 15.40 -10.41 -1.97
C SER A 148 16.25 -11.63 -1.60
N ARG A 149 15.62 -12.67 -1.07
CA ARG A 149 16.30 -13.87 -0.56
C ARG A 149 16.42 -14.98 -1.58
N ALA A 150 16.01 -14.74 -2.83
CA ALA A 150 16.26 -15.68 -3.94
C ALA A 150 17.74 -15.92 -4.17
N LEU A 151 18.61 -14.99 -3.83
CA LEU A 151 20.07 -15.15 -3.88
C LEU A 151 20.55 -16.38 -3.11
N ALA A 152 19.97 -16.64 -1.92
CA ALA A 152 20.33 -17.80 -1.10
C ALA A 152 19.42 -19.02 -1.35
N TYR A 153 18.13 -18.80 -1.65
CA TYR A 153 17.14 -19.89 -1.62
C TYR A 153 16.55 -20.23 -2.99
N GLY A 154 16.97 -19.51 -4.04
CA GLY A 154 16.46 -19.71 -5.40
C GLY A 154 15.11 -19.05 -5.67
N ARG A 155 14.66 -19.16 -6.91
CA ARG A 155 13.41 -18.64 -7.45
C ARG A 155 12.24 -19.52 -7.05
N THR A 156 11.03 -19.12 -7.38
CA THR A 156 9.83 -19.97 -7.20
C THR A 156 9.97 -21.29 -7.95
N ALA A 157 10.45 -21.28 -9.20
CA ALA A 157 10.71 -22.51 -9.98
C ALA A 157 11.64 -23.49 -9.27
N ASP A 158 12.64 -22.99 -8.56
CA ASP A 158 13.61 -23.84 -7.85
C ASP A 158 13.01 -24.47 -6.59
N ASN A 159 11.86 -23.98 -6.13
CA ASN A 159 11.18 -24.40 -4.91
C ASN A 159 9.78 -25.04 -5.14
N VAL A 160 9.35 -25.20 -6.39
CA VAL A 160 8.14 -25.98 -6.75
C VAL A 160 8.55 -27.40 -7.10
N LEU A 161 7.88 -28.37 -6.47
CA LEU A 161 8.12 -29.81 -6.65
C LEU A 161 7.05 -30.45 -7.55
N GLU A 162 5.77 -30.13 -7.28
CA GLU A 162 4.65 -30.63 -8.05
C GLU A 162 3.60 -29.55 -8.25
N LEU A 163 2.89 -29.63 -9.37
CA LEU A 163 1.71 -28.80 -9.66
C LEU A 163 0.57 -29.70 -10.12
N GLU A 164 -0.60 -29.49 -9.57
CA GLU A 164 -1.85 -29.93 -10.20
C GLU A 164 -2.40 -28.76 -11.01
N VAL A 165 -2.65 -28.97 -12.30
CA VAL A 165 -3.06 -27.93 -13.23
C VAL A 165 -4.17 -28.39 -14.15
N VAL A 166 -4.93 -27.44 -14.71
CA VAL A 166 -5.81 -27.66 -15.87
C VAL A 166 -5.32 -26.79 -17.03
N ASP A 167 -5.08 -27.41 -18.20
CA ASP A 167 -4.57 -26.72 -19.38
C ASP A 167 -5.68 -26.17 -20.30
N GLY A 168 -5.27 -25.48 -21.37
CA GLY A 168 -6.18 -24.91 -22.39
C GLY A 168 -6.83 -25.93 -23.32
N THR A 169 -6.61 -27.23 -23.11
CA THR A 169 -7.38 -28.32 -23.73
C THR A 169 -8.42 -28.93 -22.79
N GLY A 170 -8.42 -28.49 -21.51
CA GLY A 170 -9.26 -29.05 -20.46
C GLY A 170 -8.66 -30.28 -19.78
N ARG A 171 -7.42 -30.67 -20.08
CA ARG A 171 -6.74 -31.79 -19.42
C ARG A 171 -6.31 -31.37 -18.01
N ARG A 172 -6.63 -32.22 -17.03
CA ARG A 172 -6.11 -32.10 -15.68
C ARG A 172 -4.83 -32.90 -15.57
N LEU A 173 -3.74 -32.26 -15.20
CA LEU A 173 -2.40 -32.82 -15.21
C LEU A 173 -1.76 -32.68 -13.84
N ARG A 174 -0.98 -33.68 -13.44
CA ARG A 174 -0.04 -33.58 -12.32
C ARG A 174 1.37 -33.47 -12.90
N ALA A 175 1.94 -32.29 -12.78
CA ALA A 175 3.27 -31.95 -13.31
C ALA A 175 4.34 -32.10 -12.23
N GLY A 176 5.48 -32.63 -12.56
CA GLY A 176 6.65 -32.84 -11.69
C GLY A 176 7.87 -33.30 -12.50
N THR A 177 8.91 -33.70 -11.81
CA THR A 177 10.12 -34.26 -12.44
C THR A 177 9.77 -35.55 -13.18
N GLY A 178 10.24 -35.67 -14.42
CA GLY A 178 10.03 -36.87 -15.26
C GLY A 178 8.65 -36.99 -15.90
N THR A 179 7.74 -36.05 -15.65
CA THR A 179 6.35 -36.14 -16.13
C THR A 179 6.15 -35.68 -17.59
N VAL A 180 7.17 -35.11 -18.24
CA VAL A 180 7.15 -34.70 -19.67
C VAL A 180 6.76 -35.86 -20.58
N GLY A 181 7.20 -37.07 -20.27
CA GLY A 181 6.85 -38.28 -21.04
C GLY A 181 5.38 -38.65 -21.06
N GLN A 182 4.56 -38.05 -20.19
CA GLN A 182 3.09 -38.16 -20.24
C GLN A 182 2.47 -37.34 -21.37
N LEU A 183 3.25 -36.45 -22.01
CA LEU A 183 2.86 -35.55 -23.09
C LEU A 183 3.77 -35.78 -24.30
N PRO A 184 3.52 -36.81 -25.13
CA PRO A 184 4.36 -37.13 -26.27
C PRO A 184 4.58 -35.97 -27.25
N GLU A 185 3.52 -35.10 -27.38
CA GLU A 185 3.59 -33.90 -28.22
C GLU A 185 4.61 -32.89 -27.67
N LEU A 186 4.65 -32.69 -26.35
CA LEU A 186 5.62 -31.82 -25.70
C LEU A 186 7.04 -32.39 -25.82
N GLU A 187 7.21 -33.70 -25.63
CA GLU A 187 8.49 -34.36 -25.77
C GLU A 187 9.04 -34.19 -27.20
N ALA A 188 8.16 -34.32 -28.20
CA ALA A 188 8.55 -34.10 -29.60
C ALA A 188 8.98 -32.63 -29.84
N VAL A 189 8.29 -31.67 -29.31
CA VAL A 189 8.63 -30.24 -29.37
C VAL A 189 10.01 -30.00 -28.73
N VAL A 190 10.23 -30.49 -27.50
CA VAL A 190 11.54 -30.37 -26.83
C VAL A 190 12.67 -30.98 -27.65
N ARG A 191 12.47 -32.19 -28.13
CA ARG A 191 13.48 -32.92 -28.91
C ARG A 191 13.84 -32.18 -30.21
N ALA A 192 12.89 -31.58 -30.88
CA ALA A 192 13.09 -30.78 -32.08
C ALA A 192 13.80 -29.43 -31.82
N ASN A 193 13.78 -28.93 -30.57
CA ASN A 193 14.30 -27.60 -30.22
C ASN A 193 15.42 -27.62 -29.18
N LEU A 194 16.13 -28.75 -29.02
CA LEU A 194 17.20 -28.88 -28.01
C LEU A 194 18.25 -27.77 -28.07
N ALA A 195 18.70 -27.41 -29.30
CA ALA A 195 19.75 -26.41 -29.48
C ALA A 195 19.32 -25.02 -29.00
N PRO A 196 18.21 -24.41 -29.46
CA PRO A 196 17.77 -23.10 -28.96
C PRO A 196 17.43 -23.13 -27.46
N ILE A 197 16.88 -24.24 -26.94
CA ILE A 197 16.56 -24.34 -25.51
C ILE A 197 17.85 -24.29 -24.68
N ARG A 198 18.91 -25.05 -25.06
CA ARG A 198 20.19 -25.08 -24.33
C ARG A 198 20.97 -23.78 -24.38
N THR A 199 20.87 -23.04 -25.48
CA THR A 199 21.74 -21.87 -25.71
C THR A 199 21.11 -20.55 -25.32
N GLN A 200 19.78 -20.48 -25.23
CA GLN A 200 19.10 -19.21 -25.05
C GLN A 200 18.29 -19.07 -23.75
N PHE A 201 17.93 -20.19 -23.08
CA PHE A 201 17.20 -20.20 -21.85
C PHE A 201 18.11 -20.57 -20.66
N GLY A 202 17.79 -20.02 -19.48
CA GLY A 202 18.50 -20.35 -18.25
C GLY A 202 19.97 -19.97 -18.23
N ARG A 203 20.39 -18.90 -18.93
CA ARG A 203 21.80 -18.46 -19.03
C ARG A 203 22.34 -17.87 -17.72
N PHE A 204 21.48 -17.29 -16.90
CA PHE A 204 21.77 -16.79 -15.56
C PHE A 204 20.52 -16.81 -14.67
N GLY A 205 20.69 -16.66 -13.36
CA GLY A 205 19.65 -16.92 -12.38
C GLY A 205 18.38 -16.08 -12.54
N ARG A 206 18.49 -14.82 -12.96
CA ARG A 206 17.35 -13.90 -13.16
C ARG A 206 16.89 -13.79 -14.61
N GLN A 207 17.19 -14.76 -15.47
CA GLN A 207 16.57 -14.82 -16.79
C GLN A 207 15.16 -15.42 -16.66
N ILE A 208 14.16 -14.54 -16.51
CA ILE A 208 12.75 -14.92 -16.28
C ILE A 208 11.89 -14.69 -17.53
N SER A 209 12.30 -13.80 -18.45
CA SER A 209 11.55 -13.53 -19.69
C SER A 209 11.29 -14.78 -20.51
N GLY A 210 10.09 -14.94 -21.01
CA GLY A 210 9.65 -16.10 -21.78
C GLY A 210 9.23 -17.29 -20.90
N TYR A 211 9.20 -18.49 -21.49
CA TYR A 211 8.95 -19.73 -20.74
C TYR A 211 10.27 -20.30 -20.20
N SER A 212 10.20 -20.97 -19.06
CA SER A 212 11.35 -21.64 -18.44
C SER A 212 11.66 -23.00 -19.11
N LEU A 213 11.91 -23.00 -20.43
CA LEU A 213 12.04 -24.22 -21.25
C LEU A 213 13.27 -25.04 -20.90
N GLU A 214 14.30 -24.47 -20.29
CA GLU A 214 15.48 -25.17 -19.82
C GLU A 214 15.18 -26.32 -18.86
N HIS A 215 14.07 -26.27 -18.14
CA HIS A 215 13.65 -27.32 -17.22
C HIS A 215 13.10 -28.56 -17.94
N LEU A 216 12.73 -28.45 -19.22
CA LEU A 216 12.27 -29.57 -20.03
C LEU A 216 13.43 -30.42 -20.58
N LEU A 217 14.66 -29.94 -20.46
CA LEU A 217 15.84 -30.66 -20.93
C LEU A 217 16.09 -31.93 -20.12
N PRO A 218 16.60 -33.03 -20.78
CA PRO A 218 16.95 -34.25 -20.06
C PRO A 218 17.95 -34.03 -18.93
N GLU A 219 18.96 -33.22 -19.16
CA GLU A 219 20.00 -32.88 -18.18
C GLU A 219 19.47 -32.03 -16.99
N ARG A 220 18.27 -31.55 -17.09
CA ARG A 220 17.53 -30.82 -16.01
C ARG A 220 16.40 -31.65 -15.40
N GLY A 221 16.33 -32.96 -15.75
CA GLY A 221 15.35 -33.90 -15.19
C GLY A 221 14.00 -33.92 -15.88
N CYS A 222 13.83 -33.28 -17.04
CA CYS A 222 12.53 -33.19 -17.74
C CYS A 222 11.39 -32.74 -16.77
N ASP A 223 11.62 -31.66 -16.04
CA ASP A 223 10.76 -31.21 -14.95
C ASP A 223 9.66 -30.31 -15.48
N LEU A 224 8.47 -30.87 -15.62
CA LEU A 224 7.29 -30.15 -16.14
C LEU A 224 6.77 -29.11 -15.13
N ALA A 225 6.83 -29.39 -13.83
CA ALA A 225 6.36 -28.43 -12.83
C ALA A 225 7.16 -27.13 -12.91
N ARG A 226 8.49 -27.24 -12.93
CA ARG A 226 9.40 -26.08 -13.05
C ARG A 226 9.22 -25.35 -14.37
N ALA A 227 8.98 -26.07 -15.46
CA ALA A 227 8.75 -25.47 -16.77
C ALA A 227 7.43 -24.69 -16.88
N LEU A 228 6.42 -25.06 -16.09
CA LEU A 228 5.15 -24.34 -16.00
C LEU A 228 5.24 -23.09 -15.12
N VAL A 229 6.23 -23.01 -14.22
CA VAL A 229 6.47 -21.81 -13.41
C VAL A 229 6.99 -20.68 -14.30
N GLY A 230 6.39 -19.50 -14.21
CA GLY A 230 6.71 -18.36 -15.09
C GLY A 230 5.90 -18.34 -16.39
N SER A 231 4.94 -19.26 -16.55
CA SER A 231 4.09 -19.27 -17.76
C SER A 231 2.97 -18.23 -17.76
N GLU A 232 2.84 -17.45 -16.72
CA GLU A 232 1.90 -16.32 -16.60
C GLU A 232 0.43 -16.69 -16.88
N GLY A 233 0.07 -17.94 -16.56
CA GLY A 233 -1.28 -18.45 -16.81
C GLY A 233 -1.60 -18.63 -18.30
N THR A 234 -0.61 -18.67 -19.18
CA THR A 234 -0.81 -18.87 -20.63
C THR A 234 -0.82 -20.33 -21.05
N LEU A 235 -0.22 -21.23 -20.24
CA LEU A 235 -0.15 -22.67 -20.53
C LEU A 235 -1.19 -23.46 -19.74
N ALA A 236 -1.37 -23.14 -18.48
CA ALA A 236 -2.29 -23.85 -17.59
C ALA A 236 -2.69 -22.95 -16.40
N VAL A 237 -3.75 -23.38 -15.70
CA VAL A 237 -4.20 -22.80 -14.43
C VAL A 237 -3.80 -23.75 -13.31
N ALA A 238 -3.04 -23.26 -12.33
CA ALA A 238 -2.66 -24.03 -11.15
C ALA A 238 -3.88 -24.21 -10.22
N LEU A 239 -4.10 -25.44 -9.78
CA LEU A 239 -5.17 -25.83 -8.85
C LEU A 239 -4.59 -26.13 -7.47
N GLU A 240 -3.40 -26.74 -7.42
CA GLU A 240 -2.67 -27.09 -6.21
C GLU A 240 -1.16 -27.09 -6.50
N ALA A 241 -0.34 -26.79 -5.49
CA ALA A 241 1.11 -26.84 -5.60
C ALA A 241 1.74 -27.49 -4.36
N THR A 242 2.70 -28.39 -4.58
CA THR A 242 3.62 -28.85 -3.53
C THR A 242 4.93 -28.10 -3.69
N VAL A 243 5.33 -27.41 -2.62
CA VAL A 243 6.53 -26.57 -2.58
C VAL A 243 7.52 -27.07 -1.55
N ARG A 244 8.81 -26.88 -1.85
CA ARG A 244 9.92 -27.13 -0.96
C ARG A 244 10.04 -25.99 0.05
N LEU A 245 10.23 -26.33 1.31
CA LEU A 245 10.61 -25.41 2.36
C LEU A 245 12.12 -25.47 2.62
N VAL A 246 12.66 -24.42 3.18
CA VAL A 246 14.07 -24.30 3.55
C VAL A 246 14.20 -23.96 5.03
N GLN A 247 15.34 -24.26 5.64
CA GLN A 247 15.62 -23.87 7.02
C GLN A 247 15.65 -22.35 7.15
N ALA A 248 14.91 -21.81 8.10
CA ALA A 248 15.00 -20.40 8.45
C ALA A 248 16.36 -20.13 9.13
N PRO A 249 17.03 -19.03 8.84
CA PRO A 249 18.29 -18.69 9.50
C PRO A 249 18.06 -18.46 11.01
N VAL A 250 18.96 -19.01 11.83
CA VAL A 250 18.89 -18.89 13.30
C VAL A 250 19.25 -17.46 13.73
N ALA A 251 20.27 -16.88 13.11
CA ALA A 251 20.71 -15.51 13.36
C ALA A 251 20.99 -14.80 12.06
N THR A 252 20.62 -13.53 11.96
CA THR A 252 20.92 -12.66 10.83
C THR A 252 21.49 -11.33 11.29
N VAL A 253 22.38 -10.76 10.47
CA VAL A 253 22.94 -9.42 10.65
C VAL A 253 22.77 -8.66 9.34
N LEU A 254 22.36 -7.40 9.41
CA LEU A 254 22.27 -6.51 8.27
C LEU A 254 23.49 -5.59 8.21
N VAL A 255 24.24 -5.63 7.12
CA VAL A 255 25.32 -4.69 6.83
C VAL A 255 24.83 -3.69 5.81
N VAL A 256 25.00 -2.40 6.10
CA VAL A 256 24.71 -1.31 5.18
C VAL A 256 26.02 -0.71 4.71
N LEU A 257 26.29 -0.79 3.40
CA LEU A 257 27.46 -0.23 2.74
C LEU A 257 27.04 0.99 1.93
N GLY A 258 27.70 2.13 2.13
CA GLY A 258 27.38 3.38 1.44
C GLY A 258 28.36 3.66 0.30
N TYR A 259 27.83 4.03 -0.87
CA TYR A 259 28.59 4.35 -2.08
C TYR A 259 28.23 5.73 -2.62
N PRO A 260 29.05 6.31 -3.53
CA PRO A 260 28.75 7.61 -4.14
C PRO A 260 27.39 7.64 -4.86
N ASP A 261 27.08 6.58 -5.57
CA ASP A 261 25.87 6.40 -6.38
C ASP A 261 25.51 4.91 -6.51
N MET A 262 24.41 4.62 -7.23
CA MET A 262 23.91 3.26 -7.41
C MET A 262 24.78 2.43 -8.36
N ALA A 263 25.45 3.04 -9.34
CA ALA A 263 26.32 2.33 -10.27
C ALA A 263 27.61 1.87 -9.55
N ALA A 264 28.17 2.71 -8.69
CA ALA A 264 29.30 2.34 -7.82
C ALA A 264 28.91 1.22 -6.81
N ALA A 265 27.68 1.29 -6.26
CA ALA A 265 27.17 0.22 -5.42
C ALA A 265 27.03 -1.10 -6.19
N ALA A 266 26.60 -1.06 -7.45
CA ALA A 266 26.50 -2.23 -8.31
C ALA A 266 27.86 -2.83 -8.67
N ASP A 267 28.87 -2.01 -8.95
CA ASP A 267 30.25 -2.51 -9.22
C ASP A 267 30.82 -3.27 -8.02
N ALA A 268 30.46 -2.86 -6.79
CA ALA A 268 30.94 -3.49 -5.57
C ALA A 268 30.32 -4.87 -5.27
N VAL A 269 29.25 -5.28 -5.97
CA VAL A 269 28.58 -6.58 -5.77
C VAL A 269 29.54 -7.76 -5.95
N GLY A 270 30.53 -7.64 -6.87
CA GLY A 270 31.56 -8.65 -7.08
C GLY A 270 32.38 -9.01 -5.84
N ALA A 271 32.60 -8.05 -4.92
CA ALA A 271 33.27 -8.29 -3.64
C ALA A 271 32.30 -8.84 -2.55
N VAL A 272 31.00 -8.60 -2.69
CA VAL A 272 29.97 -9.04 -1.75
C VAL A 272 29.59 -10.50 -1.95
N LEU A 273 29.37 -10.96 -3.19
CA LEU A 273 28.86 -12.29 -3.51
C LEU A 273 29.72 -13.47 -2.97
N PRO A 274 31.07 -13.41 -2.96
CA PRO A 274 31.89 -14.45 -2.37
C PRO A 274 31.63 -14.68 -0.86
N GLN A 275 31.02 -13.72 -0.16
CA GLN A 275 30.64 -13.84 1.25
C GLN A 275 29.33 -14.63 1.46
N ARG A 276 28.70 -15.07 0.37
CA ARG A 276 27.44 -15.83 0.34
C ARG A 276 26.32 -15.19 1.15
N PRO A 277 25.94 -13.94 0.85
CA PRO A 277 24.88 -13.27 1.55
C PRO A 277 23.53 -13.96 1.31
N VAL A 278 22.61 -13.80 2.28
CA VAL A 278 21.20 -14.22 2.14
C VAL A 278 20.48 -13.30 1.18
N ALA A 279 20.78 -12.00 1.24
CA ALA A 279 20.26 -10.98 0.35
C ALA A 279 21.31 -9.87 0.13
N CYS A 280 21.29 -9.25 -1.05
CA CYS A 280 22.11 -8.08 -1.37
C CYS A 280 21.28 -7.11 -2.22
N GLU A 281 20.79 -6.06 -1.56
CA GLU A 281 19.79 -5.14 -2.09
C GLU A 281 20.35 -3.74 -2.31
N GLY A 282 20.03 -3.13 -3.44
CA GLY A 282 20.37 -1.74 -3.73
C GLY A 282 19.22 -0.79 -3.35
N ILE A 283 19.56 0.35 -2.73
CA ILE A 283 18.61 1.43 -2.45
C ILE A 283 19.23 2.80 -2.69
N ASP A 284 18.54 3.65 -3.46
CA ASP A 284 18.97 4.99 -3.84
C ASP A 284 18.60 6.02 -2.74
N ALA A 285 19.47 7.03 -2.54
CA ALA A 285 19.25 8.11 -1.58
C ALA A 285 17.96 8.90 -1.85
N ARG A 286 17.55 9.00 -3.09
CA ARG A 286 16.30 9.68 -3.49
C ARG A 286 15.05 8.99 -2.92
N ILE A 287 15.06 7.66 -2.73
CA ILE A 287 13.98 6.94 -2.02
C ILE A 287 13.93 7.38 -0.55
N ILE A 288 15.09 7.46 0.08
CA ILE A 288 15.20 7.89 1.47
C ILE A 288 14.67 9.32 1.64
N ASP A 289 14.96 10.22 0.69
CA ASP A 289 14.44 11.58 0.69
C ASP A 289 12.92 11.64 0.50
N VAL A 290 12.33 10.74 -0.30
CA VAL A 290 10.87 10.61 -0.39
C VAL A 290 10.27 10.19 0.95
N VAL A 291 10.89 9.24 1.65
CA VAL A 291 10.44 8.78 2.98
C VAL A 291 10.50 9.93 4.00
N ARG A 292 11.60 10.69 4.02
CA ARG A 292 11.78 11.87 4.89
C ARG A 292 10.76 12.97 4.61
N ARG A 293 10.53 13.31 3.34
CA ARG A 293 9.51 14.30 2.93
C ARG A 293 8.10 13.92 3.36
N ARG A 294 7.81 12.62 3.47
CA ARG A 294 6.52 12.12 3.99
C ARG A 294 6.46 12.10 5.52
N GLY A 295 7.47 12.64 6.20
CA GLY A 295 7.53 12.73 7.67
C GLY A 295 7.68 11.37 8.37
N ARG A 296 8.14 10.32 7.65
CA ARG A 296 8.43 9.02 8.25
C ARG A 296 9.87 9.03 8.82
N ALA A 297 10.03 8.35 9.95
CA ALA A 297 11.35 8.15 10.55
C ALA A 297 12.22 7.28 9.63
N VAL A 298 13.44 7.70 9.41
CA VAL A 298 14.47 6.95 8.71
C VAL A 298 15.56 6.63 9.72
N PRO A 299 15.92 5.34 9.91
CA PRO A 299 17.09 5.00 10.71
C PRO A 299 18.34 5.69 10.17
N GLU A 300 19.32 5.87 11.03
CA GLU A 300 20.62 6.41 10.61
C GLU A 300 21.26 5.48 9.57
N LEU A 301 21.70 6.06 8.44
CA LEU A 301 22.40 5.37 7.36
C LEU A 301 23.84 5.86 7.28
N PRO A 302 24.81 5.03 6.88
CA PRO A 302 26.17 5.47 6.62
C PRO A 302 26.19 6.48 5.47
N LYS A 303 27.27 7.26 5.36
CA LYS A 303 27.45 8.23 4.27
C LYS A 303 27.36 7.53 2.91
N GLY A 304 26.53 8.07 2.00
CA GLY A 304 26.35 7.52 0.66
C GLY A 304 25.27 8.25 -0.15
N GLY A 305 25.33 8.15 -1.47
CA GLY A 305 24.28 8.50 -2.43
C GLY A 305 23.48 7.27 -2.87
N GLY A 306 24.02 6.08 -2.63
CA GLY A 306 23.37 4.78 -2.78
C GLY A 306 23.92 3.78 -1.77
N TRP A 307 23.14 2.79 -1.41
CA TRP A 307 23.54 1.79 -0.42
C TRP A 307 23.29 0.38 -0.91
N LEU A 308 24.17 -0.55 -0.50
CA LEU A 308 23.90 -1.98 -0.47
C LEU A 308 23.46 -2.38 0.94
N LEU A 309 22.31 -3.06 1.00
CA LEU A 309 21.78 -3.70 2.19
C LEU A 309 22.10 -5.20 2.06
N VAL A 310 23.05 -5.69 2.87
CA VAL A 310 23.54 -7.08 2.76
C VAL A 310 23.16 -7.84 4.01
N GLU A 311 22.28 -8.84 3.85
CA GLU A 311 21.87 -9.73 4.94
C GLU A 311 22.78 -10.96 4.97
N LEU A 312 23.38 -11.22 6.12
CA LEU A 312 24.22 -12.38 6.40
C LEU A 312 23.59 -13.24 7.48
N ALA A 313 23.72 -14.55 7.34
CA ALA A 313 23.21 -15.53 8.31
C ALA A 313 24.33 -16.27 9.00
N GLY A 314 24.04 -16.78 10.19
CA GLY A 314 24.91 -17.68 10.96
C GLY A 314 24.09 -18.67 11.76
N ALA A 315 24.71 -19.77 12.19
CA ALA A 315 24.11 -20.72 13.14
C ALA A 315 24.02 -20.12 14.55
N THR A 316 24.84 -19.07 14.81
CA THR A 316 24.82 -18.29 16.04
C THR A 316 24.93 -16.79 15.71
N PRO A 317 24.52 -15.89 16.62
CA PRO A 317 24.74 -14.45 16.47
C PRO A 317 26.21 -14.10 16.23
N ALA A 318 27.13 -14.74 16.94
CA ALA A 318 28.58 -14.50 16.79
C ALA A 318 29.10 -14.87 15.39
N GLU A 319 28.60 -15.96 14.81
CA GLU A 319 28.96 -16.34 13.43
C GLU A 319 28.41 -15.35 12.40
N ALA A 320 27.19 -14.86 12.57
CA ALA A 320 26.60 -13.84 11.71
C ALA A 320 27.39 -12.52 11.81
N GLU A 321 27.79 -12.10 13.00
CA GLU A 321 28.64 -10.91 13.21
C GLU A 321 30.04 -11.09 12.63
N ALA A 322 30.65 -12.26 12.75
CA ALA A 322 31.95 -12.57 12.14
C ALA A 322 31.86 -12.54 10.61
N ALA A 323 30.75 -13.02 10.03
CA ALA A 323 30.50 -12.91 8.59
C ALA A 323 30.37 -11.43 8.16
N ALA A 324 29.67 -10.59 8.96
CA ALA A 324 29.58 -9.16 8.73
C ALA A 324 30.97 -8.48 8.76
N GLY A 325 31.84 -8.84 9.71
CA GLY A 325 33.21 -8.36 9.77
C GLY A 325 34.03 -8.72 8.52
N ARG A 326 33.90 -9.96 8.01
CA ARG A 326 34.56 -10.38 6.77
C ARG A 326 34.05 -9.59 5.55
N LEU A 327 32.72 -9.37 5.47
CA LEU A 327 32.15 -8.57 4.39
C LEU A 327 32.67 -7.14 4.40
N VAL A 328 32.68 -6.49 5.57
CA VAL A 328 33.21 -5.14 5.71
C VAL A 328 34.69 -5.07 5.33
N GLY A 329 35.48 -6.09 5.70
CA GLY A 329 36.88 -6.19 5.27
C GLY A 329 37.06 -6.36 3.76
N ALA A 330 36.17 -7.12 3.10
CA ALA A 330 36.27 -7.42 1.67
C ALA A 330 35.72 -6.28 0.78
N ALA A 331 34.59 -5.68 1.16
CA ALA A 331 33.86 -4.66 0.37
C ALA A 331 34.01 -3.23 0.91
N GLY A 332 34.55 -3.06 2.11
CA GLY A 332 34.64 -1.76 2.79
C GLY A 332 35.67 -0.80 2.20
N GLY A 333 36.63 -1.30 1.39
CA GLY A 333 37.65 -0.46 0.76
C GLY A 333 37.11 0.51 -0.29
N ASP A 334 36.04 0.13 -0.97
CA ASP A 334 35.38 0.92 -1.99
C ASP A 334 34.15 1.67 -1.46
N ALA A 335 33.68 1.30 -0.26
CA ALA A 335 32.57 1.97 0.39
C ALA A 335 33.01 3.28 1.08
N LEU A 336 32.18 4.31 0.99
CA LEU A 336 32.39 5.59 1.69
C LEU A 336 32.27 5.45 3.22
N ALA A 337 31.42 4.53 3.67
CA ALA A 337 31.21 4.15 5.06
C ALA A 337 30.39 2.86 5.14
N SER A 338 30.45 2.18 6.27
CA SER A 338 29.66 0.97 6.54
C SER A 338 29.00 1.05 7.92
N ARG A 339 27.89 0.32 8.08
CA ARG A 339 27.21 0.14 9.37
C ARG A 339 26.74 -1.29 9.50
N VAL A 340 27.03 -1.92 10.62
CA VAL A 340 26.57 -3.27 10.98
C VAL A 340 25.42 -3.13 11.97
N LEU A 341 24.29 -3.76 11.68
CA LEU A 341 23.07 -3.72 12.47
C LEU A 341 22.78 -5.12 13.01
N THR A 342 22.98 -5.30 14.30
CA THR A 342 22.69 -6.54 15.04
C THR A 342 21.32 -6.49 15.71
N ASP A 343 20.76 -5.30 15.93
CA ASP A 343 19.41 -5.12 16.46
C ASP A 343 18.36 -5.42 15.38
N PRO A 344 17.53 -6.47 15.57
CA PRO A 344 16.50 -6.86 14.60
C PRO A 344 15.47 -5.77 14.31
N ALA A 345 15.17 -4.88 15.29
CA ALA A 345 14.20 -3.81 15.11
C ALA A 345 14.73 -2.72 14.17
N GLN A 346 16.00 -2.36 14.30
CA GLN A 346 16.65 -1.40 13.39
C GLN A 346 16.80 -1.98 11.98
N ALA A 347 17.21 -3.24 11.87
CA ALA A 347 17.30 -3.93 10.59
C ALA A 347 15.93 -3.99 9.88
N ALA A 348 14.87 -4.40 10.60
CA ALA A 348 13.51 -4.44 10.07
C ALA A 348 12.99 -3.06 9.63
N ALA A 349 13.38 -1.97 10.31
CA ALA A 349 12.99 -0.63 9.92
C ALA A 349 13.61 -0.22 8.57
N ILE A 350 14.87 -0.59 8.29
CA ILE A 350 15.52 -0.37 6.99
C ILE A 350 14.91 -1.27 5.92
N TRP A 351 14.71 -2.54 6.20
CA TRP A 351 14.05 -3.48 5.28
C TRP A 351 12.67 -2.99 4.84
N ARG A 352 11.87 -2.47 5.76
CA ARG A 352 10.55 -1.91 5.44
C ARG A 352 10.61 -0.77 4.41
N ILE A 353 11.65 0.08 4.47
CA ILE A 353 11.84 1.13 3.46
C ILE A 353 12.12 0.51 2.10
N ARG A 354 12.95 -0.55 2.05
CA ARG A 354 13.26 -1.27 0.81
C ARG A 354 12.02 -1.99 0.24
N GLU A 355 11.24 -2.67 1.06
CA GLU A 355 10.01 -3.37 0.66
C GLU A 355 8.94 -2.41 0.11
N ASP A 356 8.79 -1.23 0.73
CA ASP A 356 7.86 -0.20 0.27
C ASP A 356 8.41 0.63 -0.92
N GLY A 357 9.60 0.32 -1.42
CA GLY A 357 10.29 1.06 -2.49
C GLY A 357 9.43 1.25 -3.75
N ALA A 358 8.70 0.21 -4.18
CA ALA A 358 7.76 0.28 -5.31
C ALA A 358 6.64 1.32 -5.11
N GLY A 359 6.26 1.58 -3.87
CA GLY A 359 5.28 2.61 -3.52
C GLY A 359 5.91 4.00 -3.41
N PHE A 360 7.10 4.09 -2.82
CA PHE A 360 7.82 5.37 -2.70
C PHE A 360 8.28 5.91 -4.05
N GLY A 361 8.70 5.02 -4.96
CA GLY A 361 9.04 5.37 -6.33
C GLY A 361 7.86 5.78 -7.23
N GLY A 362 6.62 5.80 -6.72
CA GLY A 362 5.43 6.21 -7.48
C GLY A 362 5.37 7.70 -7.85
N ARG A 363 6.36 8.49 -7.44
CA ARG A 363 6.62 9.86 -7.91
C ARG A 363 8.11 10.03 -8.13
N SER A 364 8.47 10.77 -9.20
CA SER A 364 9.86 11.16 -9.46
C SER A 364 10.35 12.16 -8.40
N PRO A 365 11.64 12.41 -8.29
CA PRO A 365 12.20 13.44 -7.40
C PRO A 365 11.58 14.83 -7.61
N ALA A 366 11.19 15.16 -8.84
CA ALA A 366 10.48 16.40 -9.19
C ALA A 366 9.00 16.41 -8.79
N GLY A 367 8.46 15.28 -8.26
CA GLY A 367 7.08 15.14 -7.82
C GLY A 367 6.11 14.70 -8.91
N ALA A 368 6.55 14.46 -10.14
CA ALA A 368 5.71 13.91 -11.21
C ALA A 368 5.31 12.47 -10.93
N PRO A 369 4.13 11.99 -11.37
CA PRO A 369 3.78 10.59 -11.27
C PRO A 369 4.77 9.70 -12.01
N ALA A 370 5.29 8.67 -11.35
CA ALA A 370 6.19 7.70 -11.94
C ALA A 370 5.51 6.33 -12.06
N TRP A 371 5.77 5.64 -13.16
CA TRP A 371 5.01 4.50 -13.62
C TRP A 371 5.88 3.24 -13.70
N ALA A 372 5.25 2.09 -13.49
CA ALA A 372 5.75 0.83 -13.96
C ALA A 372 5.70 0.81 -15.50
N GLY A 373 6.58 0.12 -16.14
CA GLY A 373 6.60 0.01 -17.61
C GLY A 373 7.90 -0.60 -18.05
N TRP A 374 9.01 -0.08 -17.54
CA TRP A 374 10.32 -0.69 -17.60
C TRP A 374 10.93 -0.71 -16.21
N GLU A 375 10.66 -1.76 -15.43
CA GLU A 375 10.98 -1.72 -14.00
C GLU A 375 11.56 -3.00 -13.44
N ASP A 376 12.00 -3.95 -14.27
CA ASP A 376 12.37 -5.28 -13.80
C ASP A 376 13.47 -5.92 -14.66
N ALA A 377 14.35 -5.07 -15.18
CA ALA A 377 15.46 -5.55 -15.97
C ALA A 377 16.50 -6.27 -15.10
N ALA A 378 17.04 -7.38 -15.60
CA ALA A 378 18.13 -8.08 -14.95
C ALA A 378 19.28 -8.29 -15.94
N VAL A 379 20.51 -8.13 -15.47
CA VAL A 379 21.74 -8.43 -16.20
C VAL A 379 22.63 -9.31 -15.33
N PRO A 380 23.61 -10.04 -15.90
CA PRO A 380 24.62 -10.68 -15.08
C PRO A 380 25.22 -9.70 -14.06
N PRO A 381 25.37 -10.07 -12.77
CA PRO A 381 25.74 -9.14 -11.70
C PRO A 381 27.01 -8.33 -11.95
N ASP A 382 27.98 -8.93 -12.65
CA ASP A 382 29.25 -8.29 -13.07
C ASP A 382 29.07 -7.17 -14.12
N ARG A 383 27.89 -7.06 -14.74
CA ARG A 383 27.55 -6.04 -15.74
C ARG A 383 26.62 -4.97 -15.23
N LEU A 384 26.12 -5.12 -13.99
CA LEU A 384 25.06 -4.27 -13.47
C LEU A 384 25.47 -2.80 -13.39
N GLY A 385 26.70 -2.47 -12.93
CA GLY A 385 27.17 -1.10 -12.83
C GLY A 385 27.30 -0.42 -14.21
N ALA A 386 27.84 -1.15 -15.21
CA ALA A 386 27.90 -0.66 -16.58
C ALA A 386 26.51 -0.44 -17.18
N TYR A 387 25.59 -1.39 -16.96
CA TYR A 387 24.19 -1.28 -17.39
C TYR A 387 23.51 -0.05 -16.78
N LEU A 388 23.67 0.20 -15.49
CA LEU A 388 23.04 1.35 -14.81
C LEU A 388 23.53 2.68 -15.37
N ARG A 389 24.82 2.84 -15.66
CA ARG A 389 25.37 4.06 -16.28
C ARG A 389 24.79 4.33 -17.67
N GLU A 390 24.70 3.30 -18.52
CA GLU A 390 24.09 3.43 -19.84
C GLU A 390 22.59 3.66 -19.75
N PHE A 391 21.93 3.07 -18.75
CA PHE A 391 20.49 3.25 -18.54
C PHE A 391 20.16 4.68 -18.03
N GLU A 392 20.98 5.23 -17.14
CA GLU A 392 20.84 6.64 -16.70
C GLU A 392 21.06 7.62 -17.85
N ALA A 393 22.03 7.33 -18.73
CA ALA A 393 22.20 8.11 -19.95
C ALA A 393 20.98 8.04 -20.87
N LEU A 394 20.39 6.86 -21.05
CA LEU A 394 19.17 6.67 -21.83
C LEU A 394 17.97 7.44 -21.24
N LEU A 395 17.82 7.47 -19.91
CA LEU A 395 16.81 8.29 -19.23
C LEU A 395 17.01 9.77 -19.54
N ALA A 396 18.25 10.26 -19.44
CA ALA A 396 18.60 11.65 -19.69
C ALA A 396 18.33 12.04 -21.16
N ASP A 397 18.66 11.18 -22.11
CA ASP A 397 18.43 11.41 -23.56
C ASP A 397 16.94 11.58 -23.90
N HIS A 398 16.08 10.91 -23.13
CA HIS A 398 14.63 11.01 -23.26
C HIS A 398 13.99 12.09 -22.36
N GLY A 399 14.78 12.80 -21.53
CA GLY A 399 14.29 13.77 -20.56
C GLY A 399 13.39 13.14 -19.49
N LEU A 400 13.65 11.88 -19.15
CA LEU A 400 12.92 11.10 -18.14
C LEU A 400 13.73 10.97 -16.85
N ASP A 401 13.04 10.75 -15.74
CA ASP A 401 13.64 10.52 -14.42
C ASP A 401 13.09 9.24 -13.79
N GLY A 402 13.95 8.54 -13.07
CA GLY A 402 13.61 7.30 -12.37
C GLY A 402 14.55 7.05 -11.19
N ILE A 403 14.07 6.30 -10.20
CA ILE A 403 14.83 5.99 -9.00
C ILE A 403 15.10 4.49 -8.95
N PRO A 404 16.37 4.04 -9.13
CA PRO A 404 16.71 2.63 -9.11
C PRO A 404 16.74 2.07 -7.69
N TYR A 405 16.27 0.85 -7.56
CA TYR A 405 16.40 -0.01 -6.39
C TYR A 405 16.27 -1.46 -6.85
N GLY A 406 16.74 -2.44 -6.10
CA GLY A 406 16.54 -3.81 -6.57
C GLY A 406 17.45 -4.84 -5.92
N HIS A 407 17.44 -6.02 -6.50
CA HIS A 407 18.17 -7.21 -6.07
C HIS A 407 19.56 -7.21 -6.71
N PHE A 408 20.44 -6.33 -6.23
CA PHE A 408 21.74 -6.08 -6.85
C PHE A 408 22.64 -7.32 -6.85
N GLY A 409 22.53 -8.17 -5.80
CA GLY A 409 23.24 -9.44 -5.73
C GLY A 409 22.90 -10.40 -6.87
N ASP A 410 21.70 -10.29 -7.42
CA ASP A 410 21.22 -11.08 -8.56
C ASP A 410 21.32 -10.32 -9.91
N GLY A 411 21.75 -9.05 -9.89
CA GLY A 411 21.81 -8.21 -11.08
C GLY A 411 20.45 -7.68 -11.54
N CYS A 412 19.41 -7.73 -10.69
CA CYS A 412 18.06 -7.25 -11.02
C CYS A 412 17.81 -5.86 -10.43
N VAL A 413 17.27 -4.97 -11.26
CA VAL A 413 16.98 -3.59 -10.90
C VAL A 413 15.53 -3.23 -11.19
N HIS A 414 14.91 -2.58 -10.21
CA HIS A 414 13.58 -2.00 -10.35
C HIS A 414 13.67 -0.50 -10.49
N MET A 415 12.78 0.06 -11.32
CA MET A 415 12.71 1.51 -11.51
C MET A 415 11.28 1.91 -11.88
N ARG A 416 10.82 3.03 -11.34
CA ARG A 416 9.61 3.70 -11.83
C ARG A 416 10.03 4.97 -12.52
N ILE A 417 9.44 5.22 -13.69
CA ILE A 417 9.85 6.27 -14.62
C ILE A 417 8.66 7.23 -14.83
N ASP A 418 8.93 8.50 -14.90
CA ASP A 418 7.92 9.55 -15.01
C ASP A 418 7.47 9.81 -16.47
N PHE A 419 7.07 8.74 -17.15
CA PHE A 419 6.51 8.85 -18.50
C PHE A 419 5.38 9.89 -18.59
N PRO A 420 5.42 10.81 -19.56
CA PRO A 420 4.47 11.91 -19.68
C PRO A 420 3.12 11.46 -20.31
N PHE A 421 2.44 10.47 -19.71
CA PHE A 421 1.17 9.93 -20.23
C PHE A 421 -0.01 10.90 -20.21
N ASP A 422 0.13 12.05 -19.59
CA ASP A 422 -0.82 13.14 -19.59
C ASP A 422 -0.69 14.04 -20.82
N ARG A 423 0.33 13.83 -21.66
CA ARG A 423 0.60 14.58 -22.89
C ARG A 423 0.33 13.73 -24.13
N PRO A 424 -0.05 14.37 -25.27
CA PRO A 424 -0.34 13.64 -26.51
C PRO A 424 0.83 12.79 -27.02
N GLU A 425 2.06 13.26 -26.87
CA GLU A 425 3.30 12.57 -27.27
C GLU A 425 3.74 11.47 -26.32
N GLY A 426 3.18 11.43 -25.10
CA GLY A 426 3.65 10.55 -24.02
C GLY A 426 3.68 9.06 -24.38
N ARG A 427 2.71 8.60 -25.19
CA ARG A 427 2.72 7.22 -25.70
C ARG A 427 3.91 6.95 -26.63
N GLY A 428 4.27 7.91 -27.48
CA GLY A 428 5.42 7.78 -28.37
C GLY A 428 6.74 7.79 -27.62
N VAL A 429 6.88 8.68 -26.61
CA VAL A 429 8.04 8.71 -25.71
C VAL A 429 8.20 7.36 -24.98
N TYR A 430 7.11 6.84 -24.42
CA TYR A 430 7.10 5.54 -23.75
C TYR A 430 7.57 4.42 -24.67
N ARG A 431 7.00 4.30 -25.90
CA ARG A 431 7.37 3.27 -26.87
C ARG A 431 8.85 3.37 -27.24
N SER A 432 9.31 4.56 -27.64
CA SER A 432 10.71 4.77 -28.04
C SER A 432 11.70 4.42 -26.94
N PHE A 433 11.40 4.87 -25.70
CA PHE A 433 12.26 4.55 -24.55
C PHE A 433 12.32 3.05 -24.26
N VAL A 434 11.15 2.39 -24.17
CA VAL A 434 11.07 0.96 -23.79
C VAL A 434 11.75 0.08 -24.84
N GLU A 435 11.61 0.41 -26.13
CA GLU A 435 12.31 -0.30 -27.21
C GLU A 435 13.84 -0.20 -27.07
N GLN A 436 14.37 1.00 -26.83
CA GLN A 436 15.80 1.21 -26.63
C GLN A 436 16.31 0.57 -25.33
N ALA A 437 15.51 0.59 -24.27
CA ALA A 437 15.83 -0.09 -23.02
C ALA A 437 15.89 -1.62 -23.18
N ALA A 438 15.00 -2.19 -24.03
CA ALA A 438 15.04 -3.61 -24.37
C ALA A 438 16.32 -3.96 -25.17
N ASP A 439 16.73 -3.14 -26.12
CA ASP A 439 17.98 -3.31 -26.84
C ASP A 439 19.19 -3.17 -25.90
N LEU A 440 19.15 -2.25 -24.95
CA LEU A 440 20.21 -2.05 -23.97
C LEU A 440 20.39 -3.30 -23.09
N VAL A 441 19.31 -3.81 -22.48
CA VAL A 441 19.42 -5.00 -21.62
C VAL A 441 19.88 -6.22 -22.39
N ALA A 442 19.44 -6.38 -23.65
CA ALA A 442 19.87 -7.46 -24.51
C ALA A 442 21.38 -7.38 -24.84
N ARG A 443 21.94 -6.19 -25.11
CA ARG A 443 23.40 -5.98 -25.30
C ARG A 443 24.21 -6.39 -24.09
N HIS A 444 23.68 -6.20 -22.88
CA HIS A 444 24.32 -6.66 -21.64
C HIS A 444 24.11 -8.15 -21.35
N GLY A 445 23.49 -8.91 -22.29
CA GLY A 445 23.18 -10.33 -22.10
C GLY A 445 22.12 -10.60 -21.06
N GLY A 446 21.30 -9.59 -20.76
CA GLY A 446 20.31 -9.60 -19.70
C GLY A 446 18.97 -10.19 -20.09
N SER A 447 18.00 -10.01 -19.20
CA SER A 447 16.58 -10.36 -19.30
C SER A 447 15.72 -9.13 -19.05
N MET A 448 14.65 -8.95 -19.83
CA MET A 448 13.72 -7.84 -19.67
C MET A 448 12.88 -7.97 -18.40
N SER A 449 12.71 -9.18 -17.90
CA SER A 449 12.12 -9.47 -16.60
C SER A 449 13.09 -10.28 -15.76
N GLY A 450 13.31 -9.84 -14.51
CA GLY A 450 14.08 -10.53 -13.49
C GLY A 450 13.21 -11.30 -12.48
N GLU A 451 11.90 -10.96 -12.37
CA GLU A 451 10.97 -11.66 -11.47
C GLU A 451 9.48 -11.35 -11.70
N HIS A 452 9.14 -10.25 -12.39
CA HIS A 452 7.74 -9.81 -12.50
C HIS A 452 6.96 -10.47 -13.64
N GLY A 453 7.64 -11.19 -14.53
CA GLY A 453 7.12 -11.69 -15.78
C GLY A 453 7.11 -10.63 -16.88
N ASP A 454 6.87 -11.06 -18.12
CA ASP A 454 6.80 -10.14 -19.26
C ASP A 454 5.44 -9.46 -19.40
N GLY A 455 4.37 -10.22 -19.16
CA GLY A 455 3.02 -9.72 -19.24
C GLY A 455 2.72 -8.98 -20.54
N ARG A 456 1.87 -7.98 -20.47
CA ARG A 456 1.60 -7.05 -21.57
C ARG A 456 2.74 -6.07 -21.80
N ALA A 457 3.58 -5.84 -20.78
CA ALA A 457 4.60 -4.82 -20.80
C ALA A 457 5.82 -5.18 -21.64
N ARG A 458 6.16 -6.47 -21.77
CA ARG A 458 7.45 -6.90 -22.35
C ARG A 458 7.32 -7.98 -23.40
N SER A 459 6.19 -8.69 -23.48
CA SER A 459 6.04 -9.84 -24.40
C SER A 459 6.30 -9.47 -25.87
N GLU A 460 5.89 -8.29 -26.35
CA GLU A 460 6.19 -7.80 -27.72
C GLU A 460 7.68 -7.66 -27.98
N LEU A 461 8.48 -7.46 -26.94
CA LEU A 461 9.92 -7.18 -27.02
C LEU A 461 10.79 -8.43 -26.96
N LEU A 462 10.22 -9.62 -26.69
CA LEU A 462 10.96 -10.87 -26.59
C LEU A 462 11.88 -11.16 -27.81
N PRO A 463 11.50 -10.82 -29.06
CA PRO A 463 12.39 -11.00 -30.22
C PRO A 463 13.65 -10.14 -30.19
N ARG A 464 13.78 -9.15 -29.30
CA ARG A 464 15.02 -8.36 -29.09
C ARG A 464 16.04 -9.13 -28.22
N MET A 465 15.54 -10.10 -27.46
CA MET A 465 16.34 -10.90 -26.53
C MET A 465 16.58 -12.34 -27.03
N TYR A 466 15.61 -12.91 -27.75
CA TYR A 466 15.62 -14.28 -28.25
C TYR A 466 15.66 -14.34 -29.75
N GLU A 467 16.41 -15.33 -30.29
CA GLU A 467 16.41 -15.63 -31.71
C GLU A 467 15.07 -16.24 -32.18
N PRO A 468 14.75 -16.15 -33.48
CA PRO A 468 13.49 -16.66 -34.00
C PRO A 468 13.19 -18.14 -33.66
N ALA A 469 14.23 -18.99 -33.57
CA ALA A 469 14.07 -20.39 -33.19
C ALA A 469 13.57 -20.57 -31.75
N ALA A 470 14.03 -19.75 -30.80
CA ALA A 470 13.58 -19.78 -29.43
C ALA A 470 12.13 -19.27 -29.30
N ILE A 471 11.79 -18.20 -30.04
CA ILE A 471 10.39 -17.70 -30.11
C ILE A 471 9.46 -18.77 -30.71
N ALA A 472 9.89 -19.46 -31.76
CA ALA A 472 9.12 -20.55 -32.36
C ALA A 472 8.94 -21.73 -31.39
N ALA A 473 9.96 -22.07 -30.60
CA ALA A 473 9.89 -23.12 -29.58
C ALA A 473 8.83 -22.75 -28.50
N MET A 474 8.82 -21.51 -28.03
CA MET A 474 7.76 -21.04 -27.09
C MET A 474 6.36 -21.16 -27.70
N GLY A 475 6.19 -20.77 -28.98
CA GLY A 475 4.94 -20.91 -29.71
C GLY A 475 4.50 -22.38 -29.85
N ALA A 476 5.44 -23.30 -30.11
CA ALA A 476 5.16 -24.72 -30.21
C ALA A 476 4.72 -25.32 -28.85
N VAL A 477 5.38 -24.93 -27.75
CA VAL A 477 4.96 -25.34 -26.39
C VAL A 477 3.55 -24.80 -26.08
N LYS A 478 3.27 -23.52 -26.35
CA LYS A 478 1.92 -22.94 -26.19
C LYS A 478 0.87 -23.75 -26.94
N ALA A 479 1.17 -24.17 -28.17
CA ALA A 479 0.22 -24.93 -28.99
C ALA A 479 -0.11 -26.33 -28.42
N VAL A 480 0.79 -26.95 -27.65
CA VAL A 480 0.53 -28.21 -26.93
C VAL A 480 -0.46 -28.02 -25.80
N PHE A 481 -0.33 -26.92 -25.02
CA PHE A 481 -1.14 -26.67 -23.83
C PHE A 481 -2.40 -25.88 -24.10
N ASP A 482 -2.38 -24.95 -25.06
CA ASP A 482 -3.52 -24.09 -25.36
C ASP A 482 -3.56 -23.76 -26.86
N PRO A 483 -3.97 -24.74 -27.70
CA PRO A 483 -3.97 -24.58 -29.16
C PRO A 483 -4.94 -23.49 -29.65
N ARG A 484 -5.96 -23.17 -28.85
CA ARG A 484 -6.98 -22.14 -29.18
C ARG A 484 -6.60 -20.73 -28.71
N ASP A 485 -5.49 -20.58 -27.98
CA ASP A 485 -5.02 -19.32 -27.42
C ASP A 485 -6.08 -18.59 -26.56
N LEU A 486 -6.72 -19.34 -25.67
CA LEU A 486 -7.75 -18.81 -24.77
C LEU A 486 -7.23 -18.49 -23.37
N LEU A 487 -6.12 -19.12 -22.95
CA LEU A 487 -5.49 -18.85 -21.66
C LEU A 487 -4.57 -17.63 -21.75
N ASN A 488 -4.99 -16.57 -21.10
CA ASN A 488 -4.29 -15.27 -21.03
C ASN A 488 -3.71 -14.78 -22.37
N PRO A 489 -4.53 -14.67 -23.42
CA PRO A 489 -4.07 -14.39 -24.78
C PRO A 489 -3.41 -13.00 -24.88
N GLY A 490 -2.40 -12.91 -25.74
CA GLY A 490 -1.63 -11.68 -25.98
C GLY A 490 -0.51 -11.43 -24.94
N VAL A 491 -0.18 -12.46 -24.16
CA VAL A 491 0.94 -12.51 -23.21
C VAL A 491 1.89 -13.62 -23.65
N LEU A 492 3.20 -13.38 -23.63
CA LEU A 492 4.32 -14.24 -24.05
C LEU A 492 4.28 -14.64 -25.52
N VAL A 493 3.26 -15.33 -25.95
CA VAL A 493 3.10 -15.81 -27.33
C VAL A 493 2.00 -15.00 -28.03
N ARG A 494 2.24 -14.60 -29.29
CA ARG A 494 1.33 -13.71 -30.04
C ARG A 494 0.95 -12.45 -29.27
N PRO A 495 1.94 -11.69 -28.81
CA PRO A 495 1.72 -10.60 -27.88
C PRO A 495 0.91 -9.46 -28.50
N ARG A 496 0.19 -8.75 -27.66
CA ARG A 496 -0.40 -7.44 -28.00
C ARG A 496 0.69 -6.37 -27.94
N PRO A 497 0.53 -5.25 -28.68
CA PRO A 497 1.42 -4.11 -28.52
C PRO A 497 1.48 -3.64 -27.05
N PHE A 498 2.70 -3.46 -26.54
CA PHE A 498 2.90 -3.12 -25.12
C PHE A 498 2.41 -1.71 -24.74
N ASP A 499 2.18 -0.86 -25.72
CA ASP A 499 1.58 0.47 -25.55
C ASP A 499 0.07 0.50 -25.79
N ALA A 500 -0.57 -0.66 -26.03
CA ALA A 500 -2.01 -0.79 -26.07
C ALA A 500 -2.61 -0.84 -24.67
N ASP A 501 -3.90 -0.52 -24.56
CA ASP A 501 -4.71 -0.62 -23.34
C ASP A 501 -4.16 0.16 -22.12
N LEU A 502 -3.32 1.19 -22.34
CA LEU A 502 -2.78 2.04 -21.28
C LEU A 502 -3.88 2.85 -20.57
N ARG A 503 -3.94 2.75 -19.22
CA ARG A 503 -5.06 3.29 -18.43
C ARG A 503 -5.10 4.82 -18.31
N ARG A 504 -4.00 5.54 -18.61
CA ARG A 504 -3.89 6.99 -18.37
C ARG A 504 -4.00 7.87 -19.62
N THR A 505 -3.86 7.32 -20.81
CA THR A 505 -3.76 8.10 -22.06
C THR A 505 -5.05 8.81 -22.50
N MET A 506 -6.19 8.53 -21.85
CA MET A 506 -7.50 9.09 -22.21
C MET A 506 -8.24 9.72 -21.03
N VAL A 507 -7.54 10.01 -19.94
CA VAL A 507 -8.18 10.47 -18.69
C VAL A 507 -8.33 12.00 -18.69
N ARG A 508 -9.53 12.49 -18.41
CA ARG A 508 -9.83 13.92 -18.29
C ARG A 508 -9.68 14.39 -16.86
N PRO A 509 -9.02 15.53 -16.60
CA PRO A 509 -8.92 16.10 -15.26
C PRO A 509 -10.28 16.57 -14.74
N VAL A 510 -10.51 16.38 -13.45
CA VAL A 510 -11.66 16.90 -12.72
C VAL A 510 -11.16 17.93 -11.71
N THR A 511 -11.19 19.20 -12.09
CA THR A 511 -10.61 20.33 -11.34
C THR A 511 -11.64 21.36 -10.86
N THR A 512 -12.90 21.24 -11.31
CA THR A 512 -13.93 22.23 -11.01
C THR A 512 -14.98 21.70 -10.02
N ARG A 513 -15.58 22.60 -9.23
CA ARG A 513 -16.66 22.31 -8.27
C ARG A 513 -16.27 21.33 -7.16
N LEU A 514 -14.98 21.21 -6.85
CA LEU A 514 -14.47 20.35 -5.80
C LEU A 514 -14.64 20.98 -4.41
N GLY A 515 -14.91 20.14 -3.43
CA GLY A 515 -14.93 20.50 -2.03
C GLY A 515 -13.51 20.62 -1.45
N PHE A 516 -12.64 19.67 -1.76
CA PHE A 516 -11.23 19.68 -1.38
C PHE A 516 -10.34 20.28 -2.47
N ARG A 517 -9.16 20.75 -2.09
CA ARG A 517 -8.22 21.40 -3.00
C ARG A 517 -7.28 20.45 -3.72
N TYR A 518 -7.08 19.23 -3.21
CA TYR A 518 -6.16 18.23 -3.79
C TYR A 518 -4.80 18.84 -4.16
N THR A 519 -4.21 19.61 -3.25
CA THR A 519 -3.00 20.42 -3.53
C THR A 519 -1.82 19.60 -4.01
N GLU A 520 -1.65 18.38 -3.46
CA GLU A 520 -0.59 17.47 -3.87
C GLU A 520 -0.84 16.79 -5.24
N ASP A 521 -2.01 16.95 -5.82
CA ASP A 521 -2.42 16.41 -7.11
C ASP A 521 -2.77 17.51 -8.12
N GLY A 522 -2.22 18.72 -7.92
CA GLY A 522 -2.45 19.84 -8.83
C GLY A 522 -3.90 20.33 -8.88
N GLY A 523 -4.68 20.09 -7.84
CA GLY A 523 -6.10 20.46 -7.80
C GLY A 523 -7.02 19.51 -8.57
N ASP A 524 -6.54 18.34 -8.94
CA ASP A 524 -7.25 17.38 -9.80
C ASP A 524 -7.66 16.10 -9.05
N LEU A 525 -8.97 15.88 -8.91
CA LEU A 525 -9.51 14.65 -8.33
C LEU A 525 -9.13 13.40 -9.14
N THR A 526 -9.03 13.53 -10.45
CA THR A 526 -8.61 12.41 -11.30
C THR A 526 -7.20 11.95 -10.96
N SER A 527 -6.26 12.88 -10.82
CA SER A 527 -4.90 12.57 -10.38
C SER A 527 -4.87 11.98 -8.97
N ALA A 528 -5.71 12.49 -8.06
CA ALA A 528 -5.83 11.98 -6.71
C ALA A 528 -6.29 10.50 -6.66
N VAL A 529 -7.35 10.12 -7.38
CA VAL A 529 -7.82 8.72 -7.40
C VAL A 529 -6.86 7.79 -8.14
N HIS A 530 -6.05 8.31 -9.05
CA HIS A 530 -4.99 7.58 -9.74
C HIS A 530 -3.69 7.42 -8.94
N ARG A 531 -3.58 7.98 -7.73
CA ARG A 531 -2.48 7.64 -6.80
C ARG A 531 -2.42 6.14 -6.49
N CYS A 532 -3.56 5.45 -6.55
CA CYS A 532 -3.57 4.01 -6.37
C CYS A 532 -2.85 3.31 -7.52
N THR A 533 -1.67 2.78 -7.25
CA THR A 533 -0.86 1.99 -8.19
C THR A 533 -1.21 0.50 -8.18
N GLY A 534 -2.16 0.06 -7.35
CA GLY A 534 -2.59 -1.33 -7.33
C GLY A 534 -1.72 -2.30 -6.52
N ILE A 535 -0.65 -1.83 -5.86
CA ILE A 535 0.30 -2.68 -5.10
C ILE A 535 -0.32 -3.53 -3.99
N GLY A 536 -1.58 -3.27 -3.63
CA GLY A 536 -2.38 -4.17 -2.81
C GLY A 536 -2.07 -4.17 -1.31
N ARG A 537 -1.38 -3.16 -0.73
CA ARG A 537 -1.16 -3.10 0.73
C ARG A 537 -2.48 -3.15 1.52
N CYS A 538 -3.60 -2.74 0.91
CA CYS A 538 -4.95 -2.80 1.50
C CYS A 538 -5.59 -4.19 1.51
N VAL A 539 -4.96 -5.20 0.95
CA VAL A 539 -5.37 -6.62 1.05
C VAL A 539 -4.41 -7.44 1.91
N ALA A 540 -3.60 -6.77 2.72
CA ALA A 540 -2.74 -7.39 3.73
C ALA A 540 -3.33 -7.17 5.14
N ASP A 541 -3.12 -8.12 6.04
CA ASP A 541 -3.34 -7.89 7.46
C ASP A 541 -2.12 -7.17 8.05
N ASN A 542 -2.28 -5.89 8.33
CA ASN A 542 -1.21 -5.06 8.88
C ASN A 542 -1.34 -4.84 10.40
N THR A 543 -2.30 -5.49 11.06
CA THR A 543 -2.63 -5.24 12.47
C THR A 543 -1.49 -5.63 13.40
N ALA A 544 -0.81 -6.73 13.15
CA ALA A 544 0.36 -7.16 13.92
C ALA A 544 1.53 -6.17 13.85
N ALA A 545 1.63 -5.40 12.76
CA ALA A 545 2.62 -4.33 12.59
C ALA A 545 2.10 -2.95 13.08
N GLY A 546 0.98 -2.91 13.80
CA GLY A 546 0.37 -1.69 14.31
C GLY A 546 -0.42 -0.90 13.26
N GLY A 547 -0.60 -1.41 12.05
CA GLY A 547 -1.34 -0.76 10.97
C GLY A 547 -2.86 -0.78 11.18
N VAL A 548 -3.56 0.09 10.46
CA VAL A 548 -5.02 0.27 10.53
C VAL A 548 -5.71 -0.09 9.20
N MET A 549 -5.04 0.05 8.07
CA MET A 549 -5.60 -0.19 6.73
C MET A 549 -5.80 -1.68 6.45
N CYS A 550 -6.85 -2.18 5.83
CA CYS A 550 -8.16 -1.63 5.55
C CYS A 550 -9.18 -2.43 6.36
N PRO A 551 -9.84 -1.85 7.38
CA PRO A 551 -10.69 -2.62 8.30
C PRO A 551 -11.86 -3.32 7.62
N SER A 552 -12.49 -2.65 6.65
CA SER A 552 -13.62 -3.23 5.92
C SER A 552 -13.22 -4.48 5.13
N TRP A 553 -12.05 -4.48 4.48
CA TRP A 553 -11.58 -5.69 3.81
C TRP A 553 -11.23 -6.82 4.78
N LEU A 554 -10.66 -6.50 5.94
CA LEU A 554 -10.39 -7.51 6.98
C LEU A 554 -11.67 -8.24 7.40
N ALA A 555 -12.81 -7.52 7.43
CA ALA A 555 -14.11 -8.08 7.77
C ALA A 555 -14.77 -8.87 6.63
N THR A 556 -14.69 -8.37 5.39
CA THR A 556 -15.47 -8.93 4.26
C THR A 556 -14.66 -9.79 3.30
N ARG A 557 -13.34 -9.58 3.26
CA ARG A 557 -12.44 -10.19 2.27
C ARG A 557 -12.86 -9.93 0.81
N ASP A 558 -13.67 -8.90 0.56
CA ASP A 558 -14.11 -8.52 -0.79
C ASP A 558 -13.28 -7.37 -1.35
N GLU A 559 -12.92 -7.44 -2.63
CA GLU A 559 -12.13 -6.41 -3.33
C GLU A 559 -12.82 -5.04 -3.27
N LYS A 560 -14.15 -4.97 -3.35
CA LYS A 560 -14.91 -3.72 -3.26
C LYS A 560 -14.62 -2.93 -1.98
N ASP A 561 -14.27 -3.63 -0.91
CA ASP A 561 -14.06 -3.05 0.41
C ASP A 561 -12.59 -2.69 0.69
N THR A 562 -11.73 -2.86 -0.32
CA THR A 562 -10.34 -2.41 -0.28
C THR A 562 -10.21 -0.95 -0.72
N THR A 563 -9.14 -0.29 -0.31
CA THR A 563 -8.76 1.02 -0.85
C THR A 563 -8.52 0.93 -2.37
N ARG A 564 -7.94 -0.17 -2.83
CA ARG A 564 -7.64 -0.45 -4.24
C ARG A 564 -8.92 -0.60 -5.06
N GLY A 565 -9.84 -1.45 -4.65
CA GLY A 565 -11.11 -1.66 -5.35
C GLY A 565 -11.92 -0.36 -5.47
N ARG A 566 -12.03 0.37 -4.36
CA ARG A 566 -12.67 1.71 -4.34
C ARG A 566 -12.01 2.69 -5.30
N SER A 567 -10.66 2.74 -5.31
CA SER A 567 -9.93 3.62 -6.24
C SER A 567 -10.21 3.27 -7.70
N ARG A 568 -10.30 1.98 -8.04
CA ARG A 568 -10.59 1.53 -9.41
C ARG A 568 -12.00 1.88 -9.86
N VAL A 569 -12.99 1.72 -8.98
CA VAL A 569 -14.37 2.16 -9.25
C VAL A 569 -14.43 3.69 -9.43
N LEU A 570 -13.69 4.46 -8.63
CA LEU A 570 -13.59 5.91 -8.79
C LEU A 570 -12.85 6.30 -10.09
N GLN A 571 -11.79 5.60 -10.46
CA GLN A 571 -11.10 5.79 -11.73
C GLN A 571 -12.04 5.57 -12.91
N GLU A 572 -12.85 4.51 -12.87
CA GLU A 572 -13.89 4.27 -13.90
C GLU A 572 -14.95 5.37 -13.91
N ALA A 573 -15.37 5.85 -12.74
CA ALA A 573 -16.37 6.90 -12.63
C ALA A 573 -15.90 8.25 -13.25
N VAL A 574 -14.62 8.60 -13.08
CA VAL A 574 -14.06 9.80 -13.70
C VAL A 574 -13.73 9.61 -15.19
N ASN A 575 -13.41 8.39 -15.60
CA ASN A 575 -13.17 8.04 -17.01
C ASN A 575 -14.47 7.89 -17.81
N GLY A 576 -15.59 7.64 -17.18
CA GLY A 576 -16.91 7.52 -17.80
C GLY A 576 -17.13 6.29 -18.70
N THR A 577 -16.39 5.19 -18.47
CA THR A 577 -16.44 3.97 -19.30
C THR A 577 -17.39 2.90 -18.76
N LEU A 578 -17.07 2.24 -17.67
CA LEU A 578 -17.92 1.20 -17.03
C LEU A 578 -18.88 1.81 -16.01
N VAL A 579 -18.43 2.81 -15.28
CA VAL A 579 -19.18 3.49 -14.24
C VAL A 579 -19.40 4.95 -14.65
N ARG A 580 -20.65 5.41 -14.57
CA ARG A 580 -21.04 6.72 -15.09
C ARG A 580 -21.09 7.80 -14.01
N GLY A 581 -19.95 8.39 -13.69
CA GLY A 581 -19.85 9.52 -12.77
C GLY A 581 -19.89 9.15 -11.29
N LEU A 582 -19.51 10.11 -10.45
CA LEU A 582 -19.31 9.92 -9.01
C LEU A 582 -20.61 9.63 -8.22
N ALA A 583 -21.77 9.99 -8.75
CA ALA A 583 -23.05 9.77 -8.09
C ALA A 583 -23.72 8.43 -8.45
N SER A 584 -23.03 7.56 -9.21
CA SER A 584 -23.60 6.27 -9.64
C SER A 584 -23.79 5.30 -8.46
N PRO A 585 -24.71 4.33 -8.57
CA PRO A 585 -24.91 3.29 -7.55
C PRO A 585 -23.64 2.48 -7.27
N GLU A 586 -22.85 2.18 -8.29
CA GLU A 586 -21.61 1.43 -8.19
C GLU A 586 -20.58 2.12 -7.29
N VAL A 587 -20.47 3.44 -7.41
CA VAL A 587 -19.59 4.25 -6.55
C VAL A 587 -20.11 4.27 -5.11
N GLN A 588 -21.42 4.42 -4.93
CA GLN A 588 -22.03 4.41 -3.60
C GLN A 588 -21.81 3.06 -2.92
N GLU A 589 -22.04 1.95 -3.61
CA GLU A 589 -21.81 0.60 -3.10
C GLU A 589 -20.34 0.36 -2.73
N ALA A 590 -19.40 0.76 -3.59
CA ALA A 590 -17.98 0.60 -3.31
C ALA A 590 -17.50 1.40 -2.10
N LEU A 591 -18.09 2.60 -1.86
CA LEU A 591 -17.72 3.48 -0.75
C LEU A 591 -18.52 3.22 0.52
N ASP A 592 -19.58 2.43 0.46
CA ASP A 592 -20.50 2.22 1.58
C ASP A 592 -19.75 1.80 2.85
N LEU A 593 -19.03 0.68 2.81
CA LEU A 593 -18.26 0.18 3.95
C LEU A 593 -16.91 0.88 4.17
N CYS A 594 -16.65 2.03 3.54
CA CYS A 594 -15.48 2.84 3.89
C CYS A 594 -15.71 3.58 5.20
N LEU A 595 -14.95 3.23 6.21
CA LEU A 595 -15.06 3.81 7.58
C LEU A 595 -14.56 5.25 7.69
N ALA A 596 -13.96 5.81 6.65
CA ALA A 596 -13.28 7.11 6.68
C ALA A 596 -12.20 7.24 7.77
N CYS A 597 -11.55 6.15 8.12
CA CYS A 597 -10.54 6.05 9.19
C CYS A 597 -9.19 6.71 8.86
N LYS A 598 -8.98 7.14 7.62
CA LYS A 598 -7.71 7.67 7.09
C LYS A 598 -6.50 6.71 7.17
N GLY A 599 -6.66 5.48 7.66
CA GLY A 599 -5.55 4.52 7.73
C GLY A 599 -4.80 4.35 6.40
N CYS A 600 -5.52 4.45 5.26
CA CYS A 600 -4.88 4.40 3.95
C CYS A 600 -4.00 5.63 3.64
N ALA A 601 -4.21 6.78 4.27
CA ALA A 601 -3.36 7.96 4.04
C ALA A 601 -1.93 7.76 4.59
N SER A 602 -1.79 6.97 5.67
CA SER A 602 -0.49 6.66 6.29
C SER A 602 0.07 5.32 5.88
N ASP A 603 -0.77 4.26 5.86
CA ASP A 603 -0.30 2.89 5.65
C ASP A 603 -0.07 2.57 4.16
N CYS A 604 -0.78 3.27 3.24
CA CYS A 604 -0.55 3.12 1.82
C CYS A 604 0.72 3.86 1.39
N PRO A 605 1.70 3.18 0.77
CA PRO A 605 2.93 3.83 0.32
C PRO A 605 2.72 4.96 -0.69
N THR A 606 1.59 4.93 -1.43
CA THR A 606 1.24 5.98 -2.40
C THR A 606 0.35 7.09 -1.82
N GLY A 607 -0.02 6.98 -0.53
CA GLY A 607 -0.75 8.02 0.18
C GLY A 607 -2.19 8.26 -0.34
N VAL A 608 -2.94 7.19 -0.61
CA VAL A 608 -4.36 7.30 -1.00
C VAL A 608 -5.20 7.70 0.20
N ASP A 609 -5.86 8.85 0.19
CA ASP A 609 -6.81 9.27 1.24
C ASP A 609 -8.26 8.99 0.81
N MET A 610 -8.72 7.77 1.01
CA MET A 610 -10.08 7.36 0.65
C MET A 610 -11.15 8.08 1.49
N ALA A 611 -10.82 8.56 2.68
CA ALA A 611 -11.75 9.33 3.50
C ALA A 611 -12.10 10.67 2.85
N THR A 612 -11.10 11.36 2.32
CA THR A 612 -11.25 12.59 1.54
C THR A 612 -12.06 12.33 0.27
N TYR A 613 -11.75 11.23 -0.47
CA TYR A 613 -12.47 10.89 -1.70
C TYR A 613 -13.95 10.55 -1.41
N LYS A 614 -14.23 9.77 -0.34
CA LYS A 614 -15.62 9.48 0.09
C LYS A 614 -16.39 10.78 0.42
N ALA A 615 -15.79 11.67 1.18
CA ALA A 615 -16.41 12.95 1.54
C ALA A 615 -16.69 13.82 0.29
N GLU A 616 -15.77 13.85 -0.68
CA GLU A 616 -15.97 14.54 -1.97
C GLU A 616 -17.11 13.92 -2.78
N VAL A 617 -17.13 12.60 -2.91
CA VAL A 617 -18.21 11.88 -3.60
C VAL A 617 -19.56 12.18 -2.97
N LEU A 618 -19.68 12.11 -1.65
CA LEU A 618 -20.90 12.46 -0.94
C LEU A 618 -21.30 13.93 -1.14
N HIS A 619 -20.33 14.85 -1.22
CA HIS A 619 -20.57 16.25 -1.53
C HIS A 619 -21.18 16.41 -2.93
N GLN A 620 -20.58 15.79 -3.94
CA GLN A 620 -21.04 15.83 -5.32
C GLN A 620 -22.42 15.16 -5.49
N THR A 621 -22.61 13.99 -4.89
CA THR A 621 -23.84 13.20 -5.00
C THR A 621 -25.05 13.93 -4.45
N TYR A 622 -24.90 14.59 -3.29
CA TYR A 622 -26.00 15.24 -2.60
C TYR A 622 -26.06 16.76 -2.80
N ARG A 623 -25.34 17.30 -3.74
CA ARG A 623 -25.41 18.72 -4.07
C ARG A 623 -26.77 19.05 -4.66
N GLY A 624 -27.52 19.93 -3.97
CA GLY A 624 -28.90 20.30 -4.36
C GLY A 624 -29.93 19.17 -4.20
N ARG A 625 -29.60 18.10 -3.47
CA ARG A 625 -30.50 16.97 -3.19
C ARG A 625 -30.71 16.75 -1.70
N LEU A 626 -31.82 16.10 -1.34
CA LEU A 626 -32.04 15.64 0.03
C LEU A 626 -31.02 14.55 0.40
N ARG A 627 -30.52 14.62 1.62
CA ARG A 627 -29.54 13.68 2.15
C ARG A 627 -30.22 12.60 3.02
N PRO A 628 -29.59 11.45 3.24
CA PRO A 628 -30.02 10.47 4.23
C PRO A 628 -30.22 11.13 5.60
N ALA A 629 -31.18 10.61 6.39
CA ALA A 629 -31.51 11.13 7.72
C ALA A 629 -30.28 11.17 8.66
N ALA A 630 -29.41 10.17 8.56
CA ALA A 630 -28.16 10.10 9.32
C ALA A 630 -27.24 11.31 9.09
N HIS A 631 -27.25 11.89 7.90
CA HIS A 631 -26.46 13.10 7.60
C HIS A 631 -26.95 14.34 8.36
N TYR A 632 -28.24 14.38 8.77
CA TYR A 632 -28.79 15.48 9.57
C TYR A 632 -28.72 15.18 11.06
N SER A 633 -28.93 13.94 11.49
CA SER A 633 -28.85 13.56 12.90
C SER A 633 -27.38 13.51 13.37
N LEU A 634 -26.54 12.71 12.74
CA LEU A 634 -25.14 12.51 13.14
C LEU A 634 -24.25 13.64 12.60
N GLY A 635 -24.46 14.08 11.37
CA GLY A 635 -23.65 15.15 10.77
C GLY A 635 -23.79 16.49 11.47
N TRP A 636 -24.93 16.77 12.07
CA TRP A 636 -25.18 17.99 12.83
C TRP A 636 -25.07 17.82 14.36
N LEU A 637 -24.47 16.72 14.81
CA LEU A 637 -24.26 16.39 16.22
C LEU A 637 -23.71 17.56 17.04
N PRO A 638 -22.74 18.38 16.59
CA PRO A 638 -22.25 19.51 17.37
C PRO A 638 -23.32 20.53 17.69
N ARG A 639 -24.26 20.77 16.77
CA ARG A 639 -25.39 21.69 16.99
C ARG A 639 -26.43 21.09 17.95
N TRP A 640 -26.76 19.80 17.74
CA TRP A 640 -27.69 19.09 18.61
C TRP A 640 -27.17 19.00 20.04
N ALA A 641 -25.87 18.68 20.22
CA ALA A 641 -25.24 18.66 21.54
C ALA A 641 -25.27 20.02 22.23
N ALA A 642 -25.01 21.11 21.49
CA ALA A 642 -25.06 22.47 22.04
C ALA A 642 -26.48 22.90 22.49
N VAL A 643 -27.50 22.51 21.72
CA VAL A 643 -28.93 22.79 22.10
C VAL A 643 -29.34 21.93 23.30
N ALA A 644 -29.09 20.62 23.22
CA ALA A 644 -29.49 19.66 24.24
C ALA A 644 -28.79 19.89 25.60
N SER A 645 -27.56 20.41 25.58
CA SER A 645 -26.81 20.75 26.81
C SER A 645 -27.36 21.95 27.58
N ARG A 646 -28.38 22.64 27.06
CA ARG A 646 -29.10 23.67 27.84
C ARG A 646 -30.03 23.05 28.89
N ALA A 647 -30.53 21.82 28.63
CA ALA A 647 -31.38 21.06 29.55
C ALA A 647 -30.94 19.58 29.55
N PRO A 648 -29.71 19.25 30.00
CA PRO A 648 -29.11 17.94 29.79
C PRO A 648 -29.85 16.81 30.49
N ARG A 649 -30.47 17.06 31.67
CA ARG A 649 -31.27 16.05 32.38
C ARG A 649 -32.50 15.63 31.57
N LEU A 650 -33.21 16.62 30.99
CA LEU A 650 -34.39 16.37 30.15
C LEU A 650 -33.96 15.66 28.84
N ALA A 651 -32.94 16.17 28.19
CA ALA A 651 -32.40 15.54 26.99
C ALA A 651 -31.99 14.08 27.23
N ASN A 652 -31.25 13.79 28.30
CA ASN A 652 -30.85 12.44 28.65
C ASN A 652 -32.07 11.55 28.93
N ARG A 653 -33.09 12.04 29.64
CA ARG A 653 -34.32 11.30 29.87
C ARG A 653 -35.00 10.91 28.56
N LEU A 654 -35.06 11.81 27.58
CA LEU A 654 -35.61 11.53 26.25
C LEU A 654 -34.77 10.51 25.49
N LEU A 655 -33.44 10.64 25.56
CA LEU A 655 -32.49 9.75 24.86
C LEU A 655 -32.39 8.34 25.47
N THR A 656 -32.73 8.17 26.75
CA THR A 656 -32.69 6.89 27.47
C THR A 656 -34.05 6.22 27.61
N THR A 657 -35.19 6.95 27.40
CA THR A 657 -36.51 6.34 27.40
C THR A 657 -36.67 5.42 26.16
N PRO A 658 -36.90 4.12 26.31
CA PRO A 658 -36.81 3.15 25.19
C PRO A 658 -37.66 3.50 23.97
N THR A 659 -38.92 3.93 24.20
CA THR A 659 -39.87 4.29 23.14
C THR A 659 -39.43 5.55 22.38
N LEU A 660 -39.03 6.59 23.10
CA LEU A 660 -38.59 7.86 22.50
C LEU A 660 -37.23 7.73 21.83
N ALA A 661 -36.32 7.04 22.49
CA ALA A 661 -35.01 6.71 21.89
C ALA A 661 -35.15 5.85 20.63
N GLY A 662 -36.08 4.87 20.66
CA GLY A 662 -36.41 4.04 19.49
C GLY A 662 -36.91 4.85 18.30
N LEU A 663 -37.87 5.75 18.58
CA LEU A 663 -38.39 6.67 17.56
C LEU A 663 -37.28 7.61 17.04
N GLY A 664 -36.50 8.20 17.96
CA GLY A 664 -35.39 9.09 17.61
C GLY A 664 -34.36 8.39 16.70
N ARG A 665 -33.96 7.15 17.00
CA ARG A 665 -33.07 6.34 16.16
C ARG A 665 -33.68 6.09 14.78
N ARG A 666 -34.96 5.65 14.73
CA ARG A 666 -35.67 5.39 13.48
C ARG A 666 -35.73 6.63 12.56
N LEU A 667 -36.12 7.78 13.11
CA LEU A 667 -36.18 9.02 12.34
C LEU A 667 -34.81 9.58 11.99
N GLY A 668 -33.83 9.39 12.87
CA GLY A 668 -32.45 9.84 12.68
C GLY A 668 -31.60 8.95 11.81
N GLY A 669 -32.09 7.79 11.33
CA GLY A 669 -31.30 6.86 10.54
C GLY A 669 -30.18 6.14 11.34
N VAL A 670 -30.34 6.06 12.68
CA VAL A 670 -29.41 5.38 13.59
C VAL A 670 -29.84 3.93 13.77
N ASP A 671 -28.90 3.00 13.89
CA ASP A 671 -29.18 1.59 14.13
C ASP A 671 -29.86 1.41 15.51
N HIS A 672 -30.88 0.55 15.55
CA HIS A 672 -31.70 0.35 16.75
C HIS A 672 -30.92 -0.30 17.91
N ARG A 673 -29.84 -1.03 17.62
CA ARG A 673 -28.96 -1.71 18.60
C ARG A 673 -27.95 -0.74 19.24
N ARG A 674 -27.71 0.43 18.65
CA ARG A 674 -26.76 1.41 19.18
C ARG A 674 -27.40 2.29 20.25
N PRO A 675 -26.78 2.40 21.43
CA PRO A 675 -27.24 3.34 22.45
C PRO A 675 -26.97 4.78 21.96
N LEU A 676 -27.90 5.69 22.27
CA LEU A 676 -27.67 7.11 22.03
C LEU A 676 -26.75 7.65 23.14
N PRO A 677 -25.76 8.50 22.80
CA PRO A 677 -24.84 9.04 23.80
C PRO A 677 -25.56 10.00 24.75
N THR A 678 -25.26 9.90 26.04
CA THR A 678 -25.83 10.79 27.08
C THR A 678 -24.94 12.01 27.29
N LEU A 679 -25.55 13.16 27.45
CA LEU A 679 -24.85 14.41 27.68
C LEU A 679 -24.41 14.54 29.15
N ALA A 680 -23.26 15.12 29.35
CA ALA A 680 -22.79 15.50 30.67
C ALA A 680 -23.74 16.54 31.28
N THR A 681 -24.07 16.39 32.56
CA THR A 681 -24.92 17.33 33.28
C THR A 681 -24.32 18.73 33.38
N ARG A 682 -23.02 18.85 33.24
CA ARG A 682 -22.26 20.10 33.22
C ARG A 682 -21.15 20.01 32.17
N THR A 683 -21.18 20.88 31.17
CA THR A 683 -20.14 20.93 30.13
C THR A 683 -18.80 21.39 30.69
N LEU A 684 -17.69 21.07 29.97
CA LEU A 684 -16.35 21.54 30.34
C LEU A 684 -16.29 23.07 30.43
N ARG A 685 -16.88 23.78 29.46
CA ARG A 685 -16.93 25.25 29.46
C ARG A 685 -17.77 25.81 30.66
N ALA A 686 -18.87 25.13 31.04
CA ALA A 686 -19.63 25.54 32.21
C ALA A 686 -18.90 25.28 33.52
N TRP A 687 -18.11 24.22 33.59
CA TRP A 687 -17.20 23.97 34.71
C TRP A 687 -16.09 25.02 34.77
N TRP A 688 -15.45 25.33 33.65
CA TRP A 688 -14.35 26.32 33.51
C TRP A 688 -14.77 27.70 34.03
N ARG A 689 -15.96 28.19 33.59
CA ARG A 689 -16.48 29.51 34.04
C ARG A 689 -16.76 29.61 35.52
N ARG A 690 -16.93 28.49 36.23
CA ARG A 690 -17.21 28.47 37.69
C ARG A 690 -15.98 28.12 38.49
N ARG A 691 -14.90 27.87 37.84
CA ARG A 691 -13.62 27.60 38.50
C ARG A 691 -13.09 28.91 39.10
N PRO A 692 -12.55 28.90 40.31
CA PRO A 692 -11.78 30.02 40.80
C PRO A 692 -10.65 30.32 39.79
N PRO A 693 -10.36 31.59 39.50
CA PRO A 693 -9.22 31.93 38.70
C PRO A 693 -8.01 31.22 39.29
N PRO A 694 -7.16 30.59 38.46
CA PRO A 694 -5.90 30.07 38.96
C PRO A 694 -5.18 31.19 39.68
N GLY A 695 -4.61 30.89 40.85
CA GLY A 695 -3.73 31.85 41.52
C GLY A 695 -2.66 32.35 40.54
N PRO A 696 -2.03 33.54 40.80
CA PRO A 696 -0.94 33.98 39.95
C PRO A 696 0.13 32.87 39.95
N GLY A 697 0.21 32.12 38.83
CA GLY A 697 1.31 31.21 38.62
C GLY A 697 2.65 31.97 38.66
N PRO A 698 3.79 31.27 38.73
CA PRO A 698 5.09 31.93 38.65
C PRO A 698 5.10 32.92 37.49
N ALA A 699 5.63 34.13 37.73
CA ALA A 699 5.70 35.13 36.69
C ALA A 699 6.46 34.53 35.49
N GLY A 700 5.82 34.51 34.32
CA GLY A 700 6.42 33.90 33.11
C GLY A 700 5.94 32.52 32.76
N SER A 701 4.97 31.91 33.45
CA SER A 701 4.38 30.60 33.05
C SER A 701 3.93 30.60 31.58
N PRO A 702 4.39 29.62 30.77
CA PRO A 702 4.04 29.54 29.35
C PRO A 702 2.52 29.33 29.17
N ARG A 703 1.96 29.99 28.17
CA ARG A 703 0.53 29.84 27.85
C ARG A 703 0.30 28.55 27.06
N VAL A 704 -0.83 27.88 27.29
CA VAL A 704 -1.35 26.80 26.47
C VAL A 704 -2.85 26.97 26.27
N LEU A 705 -3.31 26.83 25.05
CA LEU A 705 -4.73 26.91 24.72
C LEU A 705 -5.29 25.48 24.66
N LEU A 706 -6.17 25.12 25.59
CA LEU A 706 -6.90 23.85 25.56
C LEU A 706 -8.21 24.03 24.77
N TRP A 707 -8.37 23.23 23.73
CA TRP A 707 -9.57 23.28 22.90
C TRP A 707 -10.63 22.31 23.39
N PRO A 708 -11.78 22.80 23.90
CA PRO A 708 -12.90 21.95 24.26
C PRO A 708 -13.72 21.60 23.02
N ASP A 709 -13.31 20.52 22.33
CA ASP A 709 -14.06 19.94 21.22
C ASP A 709 -15.47 19.50 21.64
N THR A 710 -16.31 19.11 20.70
CA THR A 710 -17.71 18.73 20.96
C THR A 710 -17.84 17.58 21.96
N PHE A 711 -16.98 16.54 21.81
CA PHE A 711 -17.07 15.35 22.67
C PHE A 711 -16.55 15.64 24.07
N THR A 712 -15.40 16.25 24.20
CA THR A 712 -14.83 16.68 25.48
C THR A 712 -15.73 17.68 26.19
N ASN A 713 -16.36 18.61 25.47
CA ASN A 713 -17.21 19.62 26.11
C ASN A 713 -18.54 19.08 26.60
N HIS A 714 -19.21 18.27 25.75
CA HIS A 714 -20.65 17.94 25.98
C HIS A 714 -20.85 16.52 26.53
N PHE A 715 -19.93 15.59 26.28
CA PHE A 715 -20.09 14.16 26.62
C PHE A 715 -19.10 13.68 27.67
N ALA A 716 -17.83 14.07 27.58
CA ALA A 716 -16.75 13.60 28.43
C ALA A 716 -15.93 14.75 29.08
N PRO A 717 -16.53 15.67 29.82
CA PRO A 717 -15.81 16.82 30.41
C PRO A 717 -14.79 16.40 31.48
N GLY A 718 -14.83 15.16 31.95
CA GLY A 718 -13.84 14.59 32.85
C GLY A 718 -12.43 14.61 32.27
N ALA A 719 -12.27 14.19 30.99
CA ALA A 719 -11.01 14.21 30.28
C ALA A 719 -10.42 15.63 30.17
N GLY A 720 -11.28 16.61 29.83
CA GLY A 720 -10.83 18.00 29.76
C GLY A 720 -10.41 18.58 31.11
N ARG A 721 -11.10 18.19 32.20
CA ARG A 721 -10.70 18.60 33.56
C ARG A 721 -9.36 17.96 33.98
N ALA A 722 -9.14 16.71 33.63
CA ALA A 722 -7.86 16.04 33.89
C ALA A 722 -6.73 16.70 33.11
N ALA A 723 -6.93 16.98 31.81
CA ALA A 723 -5.93 17.67 30.98
C ALA A 723 -5.55 19.05 31.55
N VAL A 724 -6.53 19.82 32.04
CA VAL A 724 -6.26 21.11 32.71
C VAL A 724 -5.33 20.92 33.91
N ARG A 725 -5.60 19.91 34.78
CA ARG A 725 -4.77 19.67 35.98
C ARG A 725 -3.37 19.29 35.61
N VAL A 726 -3.19 18.40 34.64
CA VAL A 726 -1.88 17.92 34.22
C VAL A 726 -1.06 19.05 33.55
N LEU A 727 -1.71 19.89 32.73
CA LEU A 727 -1.02 21.03 32.11
C LEU A 727 -0.61 22.08 33.14
N GLU A 728 -1.44 22.32 34.15
CA GLU A 728 -1.11 23.23 35.26
C GLU A 728 0.01 22.67 36.13
N ASP A 729 0.01 21.36 36.42
CA ASP A 729 1.09 20.66 37.10
C ASP A 729 2.42 20.76 36.32
N ALA A 730 2.33 20.70 34.97
CA ALA A 730 3.46 20.91 34.08
C ALA A 730 3.90 22.39 33.96
N GLY A 731 3.28 23.29 34.73
CA GLY A 731 3.66 24.70 34.81
C GLY A 731 3.03 25.62 33.78
N TYR A 732 2.08 25.13 32.99
CA TYR A 732 1.39 25.93 31.98
C TYR A 732 0.25 26.79 32.58
N ARG A 733 0.08 27.98 32.04
CA ARG A 733 -1.15 28.75 32.20
C ARG A 733 -2.14 28.29 31.14
N VAL A 734 -3.14 27.51 31.56
CA VAL A 734 -4.16 26.97 30.67
C VAL A 734 -5.20 28.04 30.37
N GLU A 735 -5.56 28.17 29.09
CA GLU A 735 -6.64 29.06 28.63
C GLU A 735 -7.58 28.25 27.73
N LEU A 736 -8.86 28.62 27.70
CA LEU A 736 -9.84 28.08 26.75
C LEU A 736 -10.24 29.18 25.75
N PRO A 737 -10.52 28.85 24.49
CA PRO A 737 -11.10 29.82 23.57
C PRO A 737 -12.36 30.44 24.16
N ASP A 738 -12.54 31.76 24.09
CA ASP A 738 -13.69 32.49 24.66
C ASP A 738 -15.02 32.10 24.00
N ARG A 739 -14.95 31.66 22.69
CA ARG A 739 -16.12 31.23 21.93
C ARG A 739 -16.10 29.71 21.71
N PRO A 740 -17.26 29.07 21.52
CA PRO A 740 -17.33 27.69 21.08
C PRO A 740 -16.77 27.56 19.66
N VAL A 741 -15.87 26.62 19.46
CA VAL A 741 -15.26 26.32 18.19
C VAL A 741 -15.41 24.83 17.85
N CYS A 742 -15.53 24.48 16.58
CA CYS A 742 -15.74 23.13 16.11
C CYS A 742 -14.90 22.86 14.85
N CYS A 743 -14.27 21.68 14.75
CA CYS A 743 -13.48 21.29 13.61
C CYS A 743 -14.29 21.05 12.32
N GLY A 744 -15.60 20.81 12.44
CA GLY A 744 -16.44 20.50 11.29
C GLY A 744 -16.39 19.05 10.82
N LEU A 745 -15.71 18.13 11.52
CA LEU A 745 -15.52 16.74 11.14
C LEU A 745 -16.80 16.01 10.76
N THR A 746 -17.88 16.16 11.53
CA THR A 746 -19.15 15.48 11.28
C THR A 746 -19.82 15.93 9.98
N TRP A 747 -19.61 17.17 9.55
CA TRP A 747 -20.02 17.64 8.22
C TRP A 747 -19.09 17.15 7.13
N ILE A 748 -17.77 17.03 7.39
CA ILE A 748 -16.81 16.44 6.44
C ILE A 748 -17.19 15.00 6.16
N SER A 749 -17.33 14.17 7.19
CA SER A 749 -17.62 12.73 7.07
C SER A 749 -18.95 12.43 6.37
N THR A 750 -19.90 13.35 6.43
CA THR A 750 -21.18 13.25 5.71
C THR A 750 -21.21 14.01 4.39
N GLY A 751 -20.07 14.50 3.89
CA GLY A 751 -19.95 15.20 2.61
C GLY A 751 -20.68 16.55 2.55
N GLN A 752 -20.91 17.21 3.69
CA GLN A 752 -21.50 18.55 3.75
C GLN A 752 -20.42 19.63 3.72
N LEU A 753 -19.54 19.55 2.70
CA LEU A 753 -18.28 20.30 2.66
C LEU A 753 -18.44 21.83 2.68
N ASP A 754 -19.50 22.38 2.08
CA ASP A 754 -19.76 23.83 2.15
C ASP A 754 -20.06 24.30 3.57
N THR A 755 -20.77 23.46 4.35
CA THR A 755 -21.04 23.75 5.76
C THR A 755 -19.77 23.55 6.59
N ALA A 756 -19.01 22.49 6.32
CA ALA A 756 -17.72 22.24 6.96
C ALA A 756 -16.76 23.43 6.77
N LYS A 757 -16.60 23.91 5.53
CA LYS A 757 -15.76 25.08 5.22
C LYS A 757 -16.16 26.33 6.01
N ARG A 758 -17.46 26.63 6.07
CA ARG A 758 -17.94 27.79 6.84
C ARG A 758 -17.71 27.67 8.35
N VAL A 759 -17.90 26.48 8.90
CA VAL A 759 -17.62 26.20 10.31
C VAL A 759 -16.14 26.28 10.60
N LEU A 760 -15.36 25.63 9.76
CA LEU A 760 -13.91 25.56 9.91
C LEU A 760 -13.24 26.93 9.74
N ARG A 761 -13.69 27.74 8.77
CA ARG A 761 -13.20 29.11 8.58
C ARG A 761 -13.36 29.93 9.88
N ARG A 762 -14.56 29.95 10.46
CA ARG A 762 -14.83 30.66 11.73
C ARG A 762 -13.96 30.15 12.87
N THR A 763 -13.70 28.84 12.90
CA THR A 763 -12.87 28.23 13.94
C THR A 763 -11.40 28.62 13.76
N VAL A 764 -10.91 28.52 12.53
CA VAL A 764 -9.51 28.82 12.20
C VAL A 764 -9.20 30.31 12.40
N ASP A 765 -10.06 31.22 11.93
CA ASP A 765 -9.88 32.66 12.11
C ASP A 765 -9.84 33.04 13.60
N HIS A 766 -10.70 32.40 14.40
CA HIS A 766 -10.72 32.64 15.83
C HIS A 766 -9.53 32.08 16.58
N LEU A 767 -9.13 30.83 16.25
CA LEU A 767 -7.98 30.18 16.88
C LEU A 767 -6.66 30.81 16.46
N ALA A 768 -6.53 31.25 15.21
CA ALA A 768 -5.32 31.90 14.71
C ALA A 768 -5.00 33.18 15.51
N ALA A 769 -6.02 33.96 15.86
CA ALA A 769 -5.87 35.15 16.70
C ALA A 769 -5.39 34.82 18.13
N LEU A 770 -5.69 33.63 18.65
CA LEU A 770 -5.33 33.19 19.99
C LEU A 770 -3.96 32.53 20.06
N VAL A 771 -3.55 31.84 18.98
CA VAL A 771 -2.25 31.13 18.91
C VAL A 771 -1.12 32.03 18.40
N GLY A 772 -1.44 33.12 17.66
CA GLY A 772 -0.51 34.17 17.28
C GLY A 772 -0.18 34.99 18.54
N GLY A 773 0.97 34.78 19.21
CA GLY A 773 1.44 35.64 20.26
C GLY A 773 1.77 37.03 19.71
N GLU A 774 1.72 38.09 20.55
CA GLU A 774 2.17 39.44 20.22
C GLU A 774 3.57 39.38 19.60
N GLU A 775 3.67 39.65 18.31
CA GLU A 775 4.95 40.05 17.71
C GLU A 775 5.36 41.38 18.40
N THR A 776 6.37 41.32 19.23
CA THR A 776 7.09 42.54 19.63
C THR A 776 7.56 43.22 18.37
N ALA A 777 7.23 44.50 18.24
CA ALA A 777 7.43 45.38 17.11
C ALA A 777 8.81 45.22 16.42
N PRO A 778 8.92 45.43 15.11
CA PRO A 778 10.12 45.18 14.33
C PRO A 778 11.15 46.26 14.54
N GLY A 779 12.26 45.85 15.09
CA GLY A 779 13.54 46.60 14.94
C GLY A 779 14.01 46.42 13.50
N GLY A 780 14.17 47.55 12.79
CA GLY A 780 14.51 47.59 11.40
C GLY A 780 15.84 46.90 11.04
N GLY A 781 15.87 46.23 9.92
CA GLY A 781 17.04 45.67 9.26
C GLY A 781 16.65 45.19 7.86
N GLY A 782 17.29 45.78 6.84
CA GLY A 782 16.96 45.73 5.44
C GLY A 782 17.11 44.36 4.73
N PRO A 783 16.79 44.27 3.45
CA PRO A 783 16.50 43.02 2.73
C PRO A 783 17.77 42.35 2.17
N GLY A 784 17.97 41.07 2.55
CA GLY A 784 18.91 40.17 1.88
C GLY A 784 18.17 39.10 1.10
N ALA A 785 18.29 39.12 -0.24
CA ALA A 785 17.79 38.13 -1.15
C ALA A 785 18.59 36.81 -1.08
N GLY A 786 17.90 35.69 -1.00
CA GLY A 786 18.50 34.34 -1.12
C GLY A 786 17.43 33.26 -1.13
N GLY A 787 17.21 32.65 -2.28
CA GLY A 787 16.24 31.59 -2.49
C GLY A 787 16.67 30.25 -1.85
N GLY A 788 15.69 29.39 -1.54
CA GLY A 788 15.94 28.03 -1.05
C GLY A 788 14.67 27.36 -0.60
N GLY A 789 14.34 26.27 -1.24
CA GLY A 789 13.14 25.46 -1.15
C GLY A 789 12.74 25.03 0.26
N ALA A 790 11.46 25.09 0.52
CA ALA A 790 10.80 24.70 1.75
C ALA A 790 10.64 23.18 1.86
N GLY A 791 11.59 22.51 2.49
CA GLY A 791 11.43 21.17 3.06
C GLY A 791 10.79 21.27 4.43
N ALA A 792 9.51 20.87 4.59
CA ALA A 792 8.85 20.80 5.87
C ALA A 792 9.31 19.58 6.67
N GLY A 793 10.52 19.64 7.25
CA GLY A 793 10.97 18.68 8.25
C GLY A 793 10.26 18.94 9.56
N ARG A 794 9.79 17.88 10.24
CA ARG A 794 9.30 17.92 11.62
C ARG A 794 10.41 18.45 12.54
N ALA A 795 10.45 19.74 12.74
CA ALA A 795 11.25 20.32 13.80
C ALA A 795 10.55 20.05 15.14
N GLY A 796 11.29 19.55 16.11
CA GLY A 796 10.85 19.38 17.49
C GLY A 796 10.32 20.69 18.10
N PRO A 797 9.47 20.63 19.14
CA PRO A 797 8.86 21.80 19.75
C PRO A 797 9.91 22.58 20.57
N GLY A 798 10.51 23.58 19.98
CA GLY A 798 11.44 24.48 20.66
C GLY A 798 11.73 25.73 19.83
N ALA A 799 11.56 26.89 20.45
CA ALA A 799 11.86 28.24 20.01
C ALA A 799 11.17 28.74 18.72
N GLY A 800 10.24 29.70 18.85
CA GLY A 800 9.59 30.42 17.75
C GLY A 800 8.16 29.93 17.35
N ARG A 801 7.55 29.01 18.08
CA ARG A 801 6.17 28.60 17.88
C ARG A 801 5.24 29.42 18.80
N GLY A 802 4.15 29.97 18.23
CA GLY A 802 3.07 30.61 19.01
C GLY A 802 2.49 29.71 20.10
N VAL A 803 1.44 30.14 20.77
CA VAL A 803 0.81 29.42 21.89
C VAL A 803 0.36 28.01 21.41
N PRO A 804 0.77 26.87 22.04
CA PRO A 804 0.32 25.55 21.69
C PRO A 804 -1.20 25.40 21.85
N LEU A 805 -1.84 24.75 20.87
CA LEU A 805 -3.27 24.43 20.87
C LEU A 805 -3.46 22.94 21.14
N VAL A 806 -3.84 22.59 22.37
CA VAL A 806 -4.05 21.18 22.77
C VAL A 806 -5.45 20.71 22.41
N GLY A 807 -5.55 19.66 21.60
CA GLY A 807 -6.78 18.93 21.32
C GLY A 807 -6.76 17.56 21.98
N LEU A 808 -7.89 17.15 22.58
CA LEU A 808 -8.01 15.85 23.26
C LEU A 808 -8.69 14.79 22.41
N GLU A 809 -9.48 15.20 21.42
CA GLU A 809 -10.12 14.29 20.46
C GLU A 809 -9.27 14.18 19.20
N PRO A 810 -8.63 13.01 18.93
CA PRO A 810 -7.67 12.89 17.86
C PRO A 810 -8.24 13.17 16.47
N SER A 811 -9.49 12.76 16.20
CA SER A 811 -10.12 13.01 14.90
C SER A 811 -10.40 14.49 14.66
N CYS A 812 -10.76 15.22 15.71
CA CYS A 812 -10.94 16.67 15.63
C CYS A 812 -9.61 17.39 15.42
N LEU A 813 -8.55 16.96 16.11
CA LEU A 813 -7.21 17.53 15.98
C LEU A 813 -6.62 17.26 14.59
N ALA A 814 -6.85 16.05 14.05
CA ALA A 814 -6.45 15.69 12.70
C ALA A 814 -7.06 16.59 11.63
N VAL A 815 -8.32 17.03 11.82
CA VAL A 815 -8.94 18.01 10.91
C VAL A 815 -8.17 19.33 10.92
N LEU A 816 -7.75 19.84 12.08
CA LEU A 816 -7.01 21.11 12.15
C LEU A 816 -5.61 20.98 11.52
N ARG A 817 -4.93 19.84 11.71
CA ARG A 817 -3.59 19.61 11.15
C ARG A 817 -3.58 19.33 9.65
N HIS A 818 -4.63 18.70 9.13
CA HIS A 818 -4.64 18.20 7.75
C HIS A 818 -5.83 18.70 6.93
N ASP A 819 -7.08 18.36 7.30
CA ASP A 819 -8.23 18.64 6.45
C ASP A 819 -8.51 20.14 6.30
N ALA A 820 -8.15 20.95 7.30
CA ALA A 820 -8.24 22.40 7.22
C ALA A 820 -7.44 22.97 6.05
N LEU A 821 -6.23 22.50 5.86
CA LEU A 821 -5.35 22.92 4.75
C LEU A 821 -5.90 22.45 3.40
N GLN A 822 -6.51 21.27 3.35
CA GLN A 822 -7.12 20.73 2.14
C GLN A 822 -8.46 21.41 1.78
N LEU A 823 -9.19 21.93 2.75
CA LEU A 823 -10.48 22.58 2.53
C LEU A 823 -10.36 24.10 2.33
N LEU A 824 -9.48 24.76 3.06
CA LEU A 824 -9.33 26.22 3.05
C LEU A 824 -8.17 26.68 2.14
N GLY A 825 -7.12 25.90 2.06
CA GLY A 825 -5.90 26.16 1.33
C GLY A 825 -4.66 25.98 2.23
N ALA A 826 -3.61 25.40 1.69
CA ALA A 826 -2.33 25.29 2.40
C ALA A 826 -1.61 26.66 2.50
N ASP A 827 -1.94 27.55 1.60
CA ASP A 827 -1.50 28.95 1.49
C ASP A 827 -2.27 29.90 2.42
N ASP A 828 -3.36 29.44 3.06
CA ASP A 828 -4.13 30.22 4.02
C ASP A 828 -3.33 30.41 5.32
N PRO A 829 -2.95 31.66 5.68
CA PRO A 829 -2.05 31.90 6.81
C PRO A 829 -2.66 31.51 8.15
N ALA A 830 -3.97 31.70 8.32
CA ALA A 830 -4.68 31.36 9.55
C ALA A 830 -4.78 29.82 9.71
N ALA A 831 -5.13 29.10 8.64
CA ALA A 831 -5.16 27.64 8.64
C ALA A 831 -3.77 27.06 8.92
N ALA A 832 -2.73 27.60 8.29
CA ALA A 832 -1.35 27.19 8.52
C ALA A 832 -0.87 27.44 9.95
N ALA A 833 -1.22 28.60 10.53
CA ALA A 833 -0.88 28.94 11.92
C ALA A 833 -1.55 27.98 12.91
N VAL A 834 -2.84 27.70 12.74
CA VAL A 834 -3.59 26.77 13.59
C VAL A 834 -3.08 25.33 13.42
N ALA A 835 -2.78 24.90 12.19
CA ALA A 835 -2.24 23.56 11.92
C ALA A 835 -0.88 23.34 12.62
N ARG A 836 0.00 24.37 12.63
CA ARG A 836 1.28 24.31 13.33
C ARG A 836 1.15 24.32 14.86
N ALA A 837 0.20 25.06 15.38
CA ALA A 837 -0.05 25.16 16.84
C ALA A 837 -0.77 23.93 17.40
N ALA A 838 -1.57 23.25 16.59
CA ALA A 838 -2.36 22.09 16.99
C ALA A 838 -1.45 20.92 17.47
N SER A 839 -1.61 20.52 18.72
CA SER A 839 -0.77 19.53 19.39
C SER A 839 -1.61 18.55 20.21
N THR A 840 -1.13 17.31 20.34
CA THR A 840 -1.68 16.38 21.34
C THR A 840 -1.21 16.78 22.74
N LEU A 841 -1.89 16.29 23.77
CA LEU A 841 -1.47 16.51 25.15
C LEU A 841 -0.08 15.92 25.39
N ALA A 842 0.19 14.70 24.87
CA ALA A 842 1.46 14.02 25.03
C ALA A 842 2.62 14.77 24.33
N GLU A 843 2.40 15.35 23.15
CA GLU A 843 3.40 16.17 22.46
C GLU A 843 3.79 17.40 23.30
N VAL A 844 2.83 18.08 23.93
CA VAL A 844 3.12 19.24 24.77
C VAL A 844 3.85 18.84 26.04
N LEU A 845 3.37 17.84 26.76
CA LEU A 845 3.99 17.36 27.99
C LEU A 845 5.38 16.76 27.76
N GLY A 846 5.53 16.01 26.64
CA GLY A 846 6.82 15.42 26.25
C GLY A 846 7.90 16.46 25.96
N ALA A 847 7.49 17.63 25.47
CA ALA A 847 8.37 18.74 25.15
C ALA A 847 8.61 19.72 26.34
N THR A 848 7.97 19.50 27.48
CA THR A 848 8.06 20.40 28.64
C THR A 848 9.36 20.14 29.42
N PRO A 849 10.29 21.09 29.46
CA PRO A 849 11.55 20.91 30.16
C PRO A 849 11.36 20.68 31.66
N GLY A 850 12.04 19.70 32.22
CA GLY A 850 12.03 19.41 33.65
C GLY A 850 10.75 18.76 34.19
N TRP A 851 9.67 18.74 33.46
CA TRP A 851 8.46 18.05 33.91
C TRP A 851 8.59 16.52 33.77
N ARG A 852 8.13 15.80 34.79
CA ARG A 852 8.08 14.33 34.78
C ARG A 852 6.66 13.85 34.99
N PRO A 853 6.19 12.81 34.28
CA PRO A 853 4.92 12.20 34.56
C PRO A 853 4.94 11.57 35.95
N PRO A 854 3.78 11.32 36.59
CA PRO A 854 3.71 10.53 37.80
C PRO A 854 4.30 9.13 37.56
N ASP A 855 4.87 8.56 38.62
CA ASP A 855 5.41 7.22 38.59
C ASP A 855 4.27 6.20 38.56
N LEU A 856 4.24 5.39 37.49
CA LEU A 856 3.29 4.30 37.23
C LEU A 856 4.06 2.98 36.98
N ASP A 857 5.20 2.82 37.62
CA ASP A 857 6.09 1.68 37.39
C ASP A 857 5.36 0.34 37.51
N GLY A 858 5.62 -0.55 36.55
CA GLY A 858 5.03 -1.87 36.48
C GLY A 858 3.57 -1.92 35.98
N LEU A 859 2.92 -0.79 35.71
CA LEU A 859 1.55 -0.79 35.17
C LEU A 859 1.53 -1.31 33.73
N ALA A 860 0.87 -2.46 33.51
CA ALA A 860 0.66 -2.99 32.17
C ALA A 860 -0.47 -2.21 31.47
N VAL A 861 -0.15 -1.63 30.32
CA VAL A 861 -1.09 -0.83 29.52
C VAL A 861 -1.25 -1.45 28.14
N VAL A 862 -2.51 -1.76 27.77
CA VAL A 862 -2.86 -2.09 26.38
C VAL A 862 -3.36 -0.81 25.71
N ALA A 863 -2.69 -0.38 24.65
CA ALA A 863 -3.01 0.83 23.92
C ALA A 863 -3.45 0.52 22.49
N GLN A 864 -4.64 0.97 22.12
CA GLN A 864 -5.10 1.02 20.72
C GLN A 864 -5.11 2.47 20.25
N PRO A 865 -4.15 2.92 19.45
CA PRO A 865 -4.14 4.27 18.92
C PRO A 865 -5.40 4.54 18.10
N HIS A 866 -6.00 5.72 18.29
CA HIS A 866 -7.12 6.13 17.47
C HIS A 866 -6.70 6.20 16.00
N CYS A 867 -7.57 5.75 15.06
CA CYS A 867 -7.21 5.65 13.64
C CYS A 867 -6.72 6.99 13.02
N HIS A 868 -7.34 8.13 13.36
CA HIS A 868 -6.85 9.43 12.91
C HIS A 868 -5.57 9.88 13.63
N GLN A 869 -5.33 9.42 14.86
CA GLN A 869 -4.06 9.63 15.53
C GLN A 869 -2.96 8.86 14.80
N HIS A 870 -3.17 7.57 14.57
CA HIS A 870 -2.23 6.75 13.79
C HIS A 870 -1.93 7.37 12.42
N ALA A 871 -2.99 7.76 11.68
CA ALA A 871 -2.86 8.21 10.30
C ALA A 871 -2.29 9.63 10.13
N VAL A 872 -2.54 10.56 11.05
CA VAL A 872 -2.27 11.99 10.86
C VAL A 872 -1.37 12.57 11.94
N LEU A 873 -1.59 12.19 13.21
CA LEU A 873 -0.91 12.82 14.34
C LEU A 873 0.38 12.09 14.71
N GLY A 874 0.42 10.76 14.56
CA GLY A 874 1.38 9.87 15.20
C GLY A 874 1.00 9.59 16.66
N TRP A 875 1.47 8.48 17.21
CA TRP A 875 1.21 8.18 18.62
C TRP A 875 2.49 7.91 19.42
N GLU A 876 3.63 8.13 18.82
CA GLU A 876 4.94 7.95 19.43
C GLU A 876 5.08 8.79 20.72
N ALA A 877 4.58 10.04 20.68
CA ALA A 877 4.60 10.91 21.85
C ALA A 877 3.81 10.36 23.04
N ASP A 878 2.65 9.73 22.78
CA ASP A 878 1.83 9.09 23.81
C ASP A 878 2.52 7.85 24.37
N ARG A 879 3.10 7.01 23.50
CA ARG A 879 3.88 5.83 23.89
C ARG A 879 5.08 6.22 24.76
N ASP A 880 5.84 7.21 24.32
CA ASP A 880 7.05 7.66 24.99
C ASP A 880 6.74 8.31 26.34
N LEU A 881 5.59 9.01 26.43
CA LEU A 881 5.10 9.58 27.69
C LEU A 881 4.74 8.48 28.68
N LEU A 882 4.00 7.45 28.24
CA LEU A 882 3.64 6.30 29.07
C LEU A 882 4.88 5.51 29.51
N ALA A 883 5.83 5.31 28.60
CA ALA A 883 7.10 4.63 28.93
C ALA A 883 7.91 5.44 29.96
N ARG A 884 7.96 6.79 29.86
CA ARG A 884 8.59 7.66 30.86
C ARG A 884 7.87 7.61 32.22
N ALA A 885 6.59 7.27 32.24
CA ALA A 885 5.85 7.04 33.48
C ALA A 885 6.08 5.64 34.09
N GLY A 886 6.91 4.79 33.49
CA GLY A 886 7.20 3.43 33.94
C GLY A 886 6.23 2.36 33.42
N CYS A 887 5.27 2.73 32.56
CA CYS A 887 4.28 1.78 32.04
C CYS A 887 4.88 0.78 31.04
N GLN A 888 4.43 -0.48 31.14
CA GLN A 888 4.69 -1.51 30.14
C GLN A 888 3.59 -1.44 29.06
N VAL A 889 3.91 -0.85 27.91
CA VAL A 889 2.92 -0.56 26.87
C VAL A 889 2.91 -1.64 25.78
N THR A 890 1.77 -2.29 25.60
CA THR A 890 1.48 -3.18 24.48
C THR A 890 0.57 -2.45 23.50
N ALA A 891 1.08 -2.16 22.29
CA ALA A 891 0.28 -1.53 21.26
C ALA A 891 -0.53 -2.56 20.47
N VAL A 892 -1.80 -2.26 20.21
CA VAL A 892 -2.71 -3.06 19.39
C VAL A 892 -3.10 -2.28 18.15
N GLY A 893 -2.84 -2.84 16.97
CA GLY A 893 -3.28 -2.28 15.70
C GLY A 893 -4.76 -2.56 15.39
N GLY A 894 -5.21 -2.15 14.21
CA GLY A 894 -6.55 -2.43 13.71
C GLY A 894 -7.62 -1.39 14.09
N CYS A 895 -8.87 -1.78 13.92
CA CYS A 895 -10.03 -0.89 14.07
C CYS A 895 -10.80 -1.19 15.36
N CYS A 896 -11.28 -0.13 16.04
CA CYS A 896 -12.15 -0.26 17.21
C CYS A 896 -13.61 -0.66 16.88
N GLY A 897 -13.98 -0.73 15.61
CA GLY A 897 -15.32 -1.09 15.13
C GLY A 897 -16.38 0.03 15.23
N LEU A 898 -16.10 1.17 15.87
CA LEU A 898 -17.09 2.24 16.00
C LEU A 898 -17.13 3.19 14.78
N ALA A 899 -15.98 3.53 14.21
CA ALA A 899 -15.83 4.36 13.02
C ALA A 899 -16.71 5.64 12.99
N GLY A 900 -16.75 6.36 14.08
CA GLY A 900 -17.47 7.63 14.18
C GLY A 900 -18.97 7.47 13.89
N ASN A 901 -19.50 8.22 12.90
CA ASN A 901 -20.92 8.12 12.52
C ASN A 901 -21.27 6.82 11.78
N PHE A 902 -20.33 6.23 11.04
CA PHE A 902 -20.55 5.02 10.25
C PHE A 902 -21.13 3.88 11.10
N GLY A 903 -20.50 3.54 12.21
CA GLY A 903 -20.94 2.44 13.08
C GLY A 903 -22.24 2.72 13.82
N ALA A 904 -22.75 3.94 13.78
CA ALA A 904 -24.04 4.32 14.33
C ALA A 904 -25.16 4.33 13.28
N GLU A 905 -24.85 4.35 12.00
CA GLU A 905 -25.82 4.40 10.91
C GLU A 905 -26.55 3.05 10.77
N ARG A 906 -27.83 3.13 10.36
CA ARG A 906 -28.66 1.93 10.14
C ARG A 906 -28.06 1.08 9.02
N GLY A 907 -27.92 -0.23 9.29
CA GLY A 907 -27.37 -1.21 8.34
C GLY A 907 -25.86 -1.42 8.46
N HIS A 908 -25.16 -0.70 9.34
CA HIS A 908 -23.71 -0.79 9.51
C HIS A 908 -23.28 -1.40 10.87
N HIS A 909 -24.22 -2.00 11.60
CA HIS A 909 -23.91 -2.55 12.93
C HIS A 909 -23.08 -3.81 12.88
N ASP A 910 -23.44 -4.72 11.97
CA ASP A 910 -22.79 -6.03 11.78
C ASP A 910 -21.51 -5.89 10.98
#